data_f150e6e8eb482685bbd5887b8e153fbe
#
_entry.id   f150e6e8eb482685bbd5887b8e153fbe
#
_cell.length_a   1.000
_cell.length_b   1.000
_cell.length_c   1.000
_cell.angle_alpha   90.00
_cell.angle_beta   90.00
_cell.angle_gamma   90.00
#
_symmetry.space_group_name_H-M   'P 1'
#
loop_
_entity.id
_entity.type
_entity.pdbx_description
1 polymer ?
#
loop_
_entity_poly.entity_id
_entity_poly.type
_entity_poly.pdbx_seq_one_letter_code
_entity_poly.pdbx_strand_id
1 'polypeptide(L)'
;MRASPRRPTLAAILAAAALVMLGAPGAMGAPGAPGAGAADRVTVGIQLEPPILDPTANPSAAIYQILYGNVFEGLVQFAADGSVLPKLASTWDVTDGGLTYVFHLAPGVRFHDGSPFDAAAAKFSLDRVLAPGSTNPQKSQLAKIRAVEVVDPLTLRVRLVQRSGGLLQSLAWGAFVMVSPGSAAANAVRPVGTGPFRFAEWRRGDSITFVRNADYWGRPAELSEVTFKFISEPTAAYAALMAGDVDAFANYPAPESFAQFAADPRFAVLTGTTEMETVLALNERVAPLGDLRVRRAISYALDRRSIIDGAMFGYGTPIGSHFPPHNPAYLDLTGLYPHDPAKARSLLAAAGYPHGFSVTLKLPPPSYARRSGEIVAAELAQVGIRVRMENLEWAQWLEQVFTRHDFDMSIVGHAEPMDYDIYARDDYYFGYSSVEFKALIAALDDTLDDPGRRELLQKIQRKLAQDAVNGFLFQYPRLDIWNAHLLDLRFDAILGVVDLSRAHFDGGASAGSAGRNGAGLERGARAGMNTASPRPIRFAGALMSAIALILCLLAARRFGAAYLAGRLGVLAATLIAATGIVFIIVQIAPGDPVRYMMGMQADPQSMAATRHQLGLDIAPLPRYLHWVSGLLHGDFGTSFTYRIPVGQLIAERLQVSLPLAALALLLSTAIAFPVALISAARRGRASDAVLTGITQLGLAVPNFWLGMLLVMLFAVDLHWVSAGGFPGWNSGLAAGLGALILPALALAMPQAAILARVLRGALIDTLHEDYIRTARAKGAGEWRVLWRHALPNALVPVLTILGMQFSFLLAGAVIIENVFFLPGLGRLAFQAIVQRDLIVVQSVVVMLVFAVVSVTFLVDLSYVLVNPRLRAEGSA
;
A
#
# COMPACT_ATOMS: atom_id res chain seq x y z
N MET A 1 51.79 29.92 -35.30
CA MET A 1 51.65 28.84 -34.31
C MET A 1 50.91 29.34 -33.12
N ARG A 2 49.57 29.06 -33.00
CA ARG A 2 48.79 29.32 -31.86
C ARG A 2 48.17 27.99 -31.44
N ALA A 3 48.52 27.50 -30.22
CA ALA A 3 48.02 26.25 -29.67
C ALA A 3 46.55 26.42 -29.28
N SER A 4 45.66 25.58 -29.80
CA SER A 4 44.27 25.46 -29.41
C SER A 4 44.12 24.62 -28.15
N PRO A 5 43.21 24.95 -27.22
CA PRO A 5 42.99 24.17 -26.00
C PRO A 5 42.43 22.79 -26.37
N ARG A 6 43.08 21.74 -25.88
CA ARG A 6 42.62 20.34 -25.99
C ARG A 6 41.31 20.17 -25.21
N ARG A 7 40.20 19.91 -25.88
CA ARG A 7 38.96 19.46 -25.26
C ARG A 7 39.18 18.06 -24.67
N PRO A 8 38.70 17.77 -23.44
CA PRO A 8 38.76 16.42 -22.92
C PRO A 8 37.93 15.50 -23.83
N THR A 9 38.53 14.42 -24.24
CA THR A 9 37.89 13.42 -25.10
C THR A 9 36.85 12.64 -24.31
N LEU A 10 35.72 12.31 -24.94
CA LEU A 10 34.64 11.47 -24.39
C LEU A 10 35.18 10.16 -23.79
N ALA A 11 36.31 9.67 -24.31
CA ALA A 11 37.05 8.53 -23.78
C ALA A 11 37.57 8.75 -22.34
N ALA A 12 37.95 9.98 -21.97
CA ALA A 12 38.37 10.28 -20.60
C ALA A 12 37.21 10.28 -19.62
N ILE A 13 36.02 10.68 -20.09
CA ILE A 13 34.78 10.65 -19.27
C ILE A 13 34.28 9.20 -19.11
N LEU A 14 34.36 8.39 -20.16
CA LEU A 14 33.97 6.96 -20.11
C LEU A 14 35.00 6.12 -19.34
N ALA A 15 36.28 6.44 -19.42
CA ALA A 15 37.31 5.81 -18.61
C ALA A 15 37.20 6.17 -17.11
N ALA A 16 36.81 7.41 -16.78
CA ALA A 16 36.53 7.82 -15.41
C ALA A 16 35.28 7.11 -14.87
N ALA A 17 34.25 6.92 -15.69
CA ALA A 17 33.04 6.15 -15.30
C ALA A 17 33.35 4.65 -15.12
N ALA A 18 34.19 4.06 -15.96
CA ALA A 18 34.64 2.67 -15.81
C ALA A 18 35.56 2.45 -14.59
N LEU A 19 36.43 3.45 -14.28
CA LEU A 19 37.27 3.39 -13.06
C LEU A 19 36.47 3.54 -11.76
N VAL A 20 35.37 4.26 -11.79
CA VAL A 20 34.44 4.33 -10.62
C VAL A 20 33.73 3.01 -10.41
N MET A 21 33.47 2.23 -11.50
CA MET A 21 32.86 0.90 -11.40
C MET A 21 33.87 -0.21 -11.03
N LEU A 22 35.16 0.00 -11.30
CA LEU A 22 36.26 -0.94 -10.99
C LEU A 22 37.09 -0.47 -9.80
N GLY A 23 36.65 0.56 -9.09
CA GLY A 23 37.30 1.03 -7.87
C GLY A 23 37.50 -0.13 -6.89
N ALA A 24 38.78 -0.47 -6.68
CA ALA A 24 39.28 -1.52 -5.83
C ALA A 24 38.53 -1.58 -4.48
N PRO A 25 38.43 -2.76 -3.87
CA PRO A 25 37.94 -2.89 -2.51
C PRO A 25 38.94 -2.16 -1.58
N GLY A 26 38.70 -0.87 -1.39
CA GLY A 26 39.32 -0.12 -0.30
C GLY A 26 38.83 -0.76 0.98
N ALA A 27 39.76 -1.19 1.80
CA ALA A 27 39.64 -1.85 3.07
C ALA A 27 38.34 -1.45 3.79
N MET A 28 37.31 -2.30 3.72
CA MET A 28 36.23 -2.27 4.68
C MET A 28 36.87 -2.62 6.01
N GLY A 29 36.99 -1.64 6.91
CA GLY A 29 37.40 -1.86 8.28
C GLY A 29 36.51 -2.95 8.88
N ALA A 30 37.13 -3.85 9.63
CA ALA A 30 36.45 -4.88 10.40
C ALA A 30 35.25 -4.23 11.15
N PRO A 31 34.08 -4.88 11.20
CA PRO A 31 32.95 -4.35 11.92
C PRO A 31 33.34 -4.09 13.37
N GLY A 32 33.38 -2.83 13.79
CA GLY A 32 33.48 -2.46 15.18
C GLY A 32 32.35 -3.09 15.97
N ALA A 33 32.65 -3.52 17.20
CA ALA A 33 31.63 -4.07 18.09
C ALA A 33 30.40 -3.15 18.14
N PRO A 34 29.18 -3.71 18.19
CA PRO A 34 27.94 -2.91 18.17
C PRO A 34 27.94 -1.97 19.37
N GLY A 35 27.84 -0.67 19.06
CA GLY A 35 27.64 0.34 20.10
C GLY A 35 26.25 0.11 20.73
N ALA A 36 26.14 0.34 22.03
CA ALA A 36 24.97 0.13 22.89
C ALA A 36 23.67 0.86 22.48
N GLY A 37 23.60 1.43 21.29
CA GLY A 37 22.43 2.18 20.77
C GLY A 37 21.55 1.45 19.78
N ALA A 38 21.84 0.20 19.41
CA ALA A 38 21.06 -0.53 18.40
C ALA A 38 20.01 -1.48 19.03
N ALA A 39 20.12 -1.82 20.29
CA ALA A 39 19.28 -2.81 20.98
C ALA A 39 17.93 -2.28 21.47
N ASP A 40 17.60 -1.01 21.27
CA ASP A 40 16.36 -0.37 21.75
C ASP A 40 15.47 0.18 20.63
N ARG A 41 15.71 -0.24 19.37
CA ARG A 41 14.94 0.16 18.19
C ARG A 41 14.40 -1.06 17.47
N VAL A 42 13.17 -0.99 17.01
CA VAL A 42 12.52 -2.06 16.26
C VAL A 42 11.90 -1.56 14.96
N THR A 43 12.03 -2.36 13.90
CA THR A 43 11.33 -2.13 12.62
C THR A 43 10.32 -3.25 12.39
N VAL A 44 9.05 -2.90 12.28
CA VAL A 44 7.94 -3.84 12.05
C VAL A 44 7.41 -3.68 10.63
N GLY A 45 7.44 -4.74 9.84
CA GLY A 45 6.77 -4.81 8.55
C GLY A 45 5.27 -4.94 8.70
N ILE A 46 4.51 -4.20 7.90
CA ILE A 46 3.06 -4.32 7.78
C ILE A 46 2.66 -4.22 6.30
N GLN A 47 1.51 -4.81 5.95
CA GLN A 47 1.08 -4.87 4.55
C GLN A 47 0.56 -3.52 4.02
N LEU A 48 -0.21 -2.81 4.83
CA LEU A 48 -0.97 -1.64 4.39
C LEU A 48 -0.48 -0.37 5.09
N GLU A 49 -0.30 0.68 4.30
CA GLU A 49 -0.10 2.03 4.82
C GLU A 49 -1.43 2.60 5.31
N PRO A 50 -1.52 3.19 6.52
CA PRO A 50 -2.71 3.89 6.94
C PRO A 50 -2.98 5.11 6.05
N PRO A 51 -4.25 5.33 5.62
CA PRO A 51 -4.59 6.48 4.78
C PRO A 51 -4.44 7.81 5.52
N ILE A 52 -4.75 7.81 6.81
CA ILE A 52 -4.58 8.93 7.76
C ILE A 52 -4.16 8.37 9.12
N LEU A 53 -3.77 9.24 10.05
CA LEU A 53 -3.36 8.85 11.40
C LEU A 53 -4.40 9.20 12.48
N ASP A 54 -5.65 9.45 12.09
CA ASP A 54 -6.78 9.69 13.01
C ASP A 54 -7.73 8.49 13.00
N PRO A 55 -7.69 7.62 14.01
CA PRO A 55 -8.58 6.46 14.08
C PRO A 55 -10.06 6.83 14.26
N THR A 56 -10.36 8.07 14.69
CA THR A 56 -11.74 8.53 14.87
C THR A 56 -12.39 9.03 13.57
N ALA A 57 -11.65 9.10 12.47
CA ALA A 57 -12.10 9.65 11.20
C ALA A 57 -12.03 8.67 10.02
N ASN A 58 -11.48 7.47 10.22
CA ASN A 58 -11.36 6.47 9.16
C ASN A 58 -11.31 5.05 9.76
N PRO A 59 -12.03 4.06 9.17
CA PRO A 59 -12.15 2.69 9.70
C PRO A 59 -11.01 1.76 9.30
N SER A 60 -9.99 2.22 8.58
CA SER A 60 -8.93 1.36 8.07
C SER A 60 -8.22 0.60 9.20
N ALA A 61 -8.19 -0.73 9.11
CA ALA A 61 -7.50 -1.59 10.06
C ALA A 61 -6.01 -1.23 10.23
N ALA A 62 -5.37 -0.73 9.16
CA ALA A 62 -3.99 -0.27 9.21
C ALA A 62 -3.76 0.87 10.22
N ILE A 63 -4.78 1.70 10.49
CA ILE A 63 -4.70 2.76 11.50
C ILE A 63 -4.66 2.15 12.90
N TYR A 64 -5.58 1.24 13.19
CA TYR A 64 -5.67 0.59 14.51
C TYR A 64 -4.45 -0.28 14.78
N GLN A 65 -3.99 -1.01 13.77
CA GLN A 65 -2.82 -1.89 13.87
C GLN A 65 -1.57 -1.16 14.40
N ILE A 66 -1.39 0.11 14.04
CA ILE A 66 -0.21 0.91 14.39
C ILE A 66 -0.45 1.81 15.60
N LEU A 67 -1.61 2.48 15.64
CA LEU A 67 -1.81 3.64 16.53
C LEU A 67 -2.57 3.30 17.81
N TYR A 68 -3.47 2.31 17.79
CA TYR A 68 -4.22 1.93 18.97
C TYR A 68 -3.30 1.29 20.01
N GLY A 69 -3.38 1.72 21.27
CA GLY A 69 -2.51 1.25 22.35
C GLY A 69 -1.07 1.80 22.30
N ASN A 70 -0.53 2.09 21.12
CA ASN A 70 0.81 2.68 20.97
C ASN A 70 0.79 4.22 21.10
N VAL A 71 -0.16 4.88 20.46
CA VAL A 71 -0.29 6.35 20.43
C VAL A 71 -1.58 6.81 21.07
N PHE A 72 -2.70 6.20 20.72
CA PHE A 72 -4.02 6.53 21.24
C PHE A 72 -4.55 5.45 22.16
N GLU A 73 -5.30 5.85 23.18
CA GLU A 73 -5.96 4.97 24.14
C GLU A 73 -7.43 5.34 24.27
N GLY A 74 -8.28 4.33 24.57
CA GLY A 74 -9.68 4.48 24.86
C GLY A 74 -9.96 4.64 26.36
N LEU A 75 -11.22 4.90 26.74
CA LEU A 75 -11.64 4.81 28.14
C LEU A 75 -11.46 3.39 28.66
N VAL A 76 -11.78 2.44 27.84
CA VAL A 76 -11.64 0.99 28.07
C VAL A 76 -10.92 0.36 26.89
N GLN A 77 -10.48 -0.89 27.00
CA GLN A 77 -9.80 -1.64 25.94
C GLN A 77 -10.26 -3.09 25.92
N PHE A 78 -10.03 -3.80 24.81
CA PHE A 78 -10.26 -5.24 24.75
C PHE A 78 -9.12 -6.02 25.41
N ALA A 79 -9.49 -7.11 26.09
CA ALA A 79 -8.58 -8.21 26.39
C ALA A 79 -8.46 -9.15 25.17
N ALA A 80 -7.50 -10.07 25.21
CA ALA A 80 -7.28 -11.03 24.12
C ALA A 80 -8.48 -11.96 23.83
N ASP A 81 -9.35 -12.14 24.81
CA ASP A 81 -10.58 -12.94 24.71
C ASP A 81 -11.84 -12.12 24.37
N GLY A 82 -11.69 -10.83 24.08
CA GLY A 82 -12.79 -9.93 23.76
C GLY A 82 -13.54 -9.36 24.98
N SER A 83 -13.14 -9.69 26.19
CA SER A 83 -13.65 -9.02 27.39
C SER A 83 -13.13 -7.58 27.47
N VAL A 84 -13.86 -6.73 28.23
CA VAL A 84 -13.50 -5.31 28.34
C VAL A 84 -12.69 -5.07 29.62
N LEU A 85 -11.55 -4.42 29.47
CA LEU A 85 -10.65 -4.04 30.55
C LEU A 85 -10.62 -2.52 30.77
N PRO A 86 -10.35 -2.05 31.99
CA PRO A 86 -10.03 -0.64 32.25
C PRO A 86 -8.82 -0.15 31.45
N LYS A 87 -8.82 1.16 31.08
CA LYS A 87 -7.70 1.85 30.48
C LYS A 87 -7.62 3.28 31.02
N LEU A 88 -8.00 4.31 30.26
CA LEU A 88 -8.06 5.69 30.75
C LEU A 88 -9.19 5.91 31.77
N ALA A 89 -10.22 5.08 31.78
CA ALA A 89 -11.11 4.90 32.91
C ALA A 89 -10.59 3.74 33.76
N SER A 90 -10.24 4.02 35.00
CA SER A 90 -9.76 3.02 35.97
C SER A 90 -10.85 2.08 36.45
N THR A 91 -12.08 2.60 36.56
CA THR A 91 -13.30 1.87 36.93
C THR A 91 -14.52 2.57 36.35
N TRP A 92 -15.66 1.90 36.37
CA TRP A 92 -16.94 2.49 36.01
C TRP A 92 -18.08 1.88 36.86
N ASP A 93 -19.14 2.67 37.09
CA ASP A 93 -20.37 2.25 37.71
C ASP A 93 -21.52 2.30 36.71
N VAL A 94 -22.41 1.33 36.76
CA VAL A 94 -23.64 1.28 35.96
C VAL A 94 -24.82 1.44 36.85
N THR A 95 -25.56 2.53 36.68
CA THR A 95 -26.71 2.90 37.51
C THR A 95 -27.99 3.09 36.71
N ASP A 96 -29.08 3.45 37.33
CA ASP A 96 -30.40 3.68 36.68
C ASP A 96 -30.84 2.50 35.81
N GLY A 97 -30.55 1.28 36.26
CA GLY A 97 -30.89 0.08 35.50
C GLY A 97 -30.20 -0.06 34.16
N GLY A 98 -28.99 0.48 33.99
CA GLY A 98 -28.19 0.41 32.76
C GLY A 98 -28.32 1.64 31.83
N LEU A 99 -29.00 2.70 32.31
CA LEU A 99 -29.16 3.95 31.55
C LEU A 99 -28.10 4.99 31.87
N THR A 100 -27.30 4.81 32.91
CA THR A 100 -26.25 5.75 33.32
C THR A 100 -24.95 5.00 33.58
N TYR A 101 -23.87 5.40 32.90
CA TYR A 101 -22.52 4.94 33.15
C TYR A 101 -21.70 6.09 33.73
N VAL A 102 -21.00 5.83 34.83
CA VAL A 102 -20.11 6.80 35.50
C VAL A 102 -18.72 6.24 35.45
N PHE A 103 -17.86 6.88 34.65
CA PHE A 103 -16.45 6.50 34.46
C PHE A 103 -15.56 7.30 35.40
N HIS A 104 -14.71 6.60 36.16
CA HIS A 104 -13.68 7.18 37.00
C HIS A 104 -12.35 7.17 36.25
N LEU A 105 -11.83 8.34 35.91
CA LEU A 105 -10.65 8.50 35.04
C LEU A 105 -9.35 8.33 35.85
N ALA A 106 -8.32 7.81 35.20
CA ALA A 106 -7.00 7.67 35.77
C ALA A 106 -6.38 9.07 36.01
N PRO A 107 -5.87 9.33 37.23
CA PRO A 107 -5.31 10.63 37.56
C PRO A 107 -3.92 10.84 36.92
N GLY A 108 -3.58 12.10 36.64
CA GLY A 108 -2.22 12.49 36.20
C GLY A 108 -1.90 12.17 34.75
N VAL A 109 -2.85 11.66 33.96
CA VAL A 109 -2.66 11.37 32.53
C VAL A 109 -2.49 12.66 31.73
N ARG A 110 -1.54 12.67 30.80
CA ARG A 110 -1.31 13.78 29.86
C ARG A 110 -1.25 13.30 28.42
N PHE A 111 -1.75 14.14 27.53
CA PHE A 111 -1.53 13.96 26.10
C PHE A 111 -0.06 14.28 25.72
N HIS A 112 0.35 13.83 24.54
CA HIS A 112 1.71 14.06 24.02
C HIS A 112 2.05 15.54 23.80
N ASP A 113 1.05 16.41 23.69
CA ASP A 113 1.20 17.87 23.63
C ASP A 113 1.36 18.53 25.02
N GLY A 114 1.31 17.72 26.09
CA GLY A 114 1.43 18.17 27.49
C GLY A 114 0.12 18.60 28.13
N SER A 115 -0.99 18.70 27.35
CA SER A 115 -2.31 19.00 27.91
C SER A 115 -2.82 17.87 28.82
N PRO A 116 -3.59 18.17 29.88
CA PRO A 116 -4.11 17.12 30.76
C PRO A 116 -5.21 16.32 30.04
N PHE A 117 -5.28 15.04 30.34
CA PHE A 117 -6.46 14.24 30.07
C PHE A 117 -7.36 14.25 31.31
N ASP A 118 -8.57 14.76 31.16
CA ASP A 118 -9.59 14.88 32.18
C ASP A 118 -10.99 14.60 31.60
N ALA A 119 -12.03 14.71 32.42
CA ALA A 119 -13.41 14.51 32.00
C ALA A 119 -13.87 15.50 30.92
N ALA A 120 -13.28 16.70 30.84
CA ALA A 120 -13.58 17.65 29.77
C ALA A 120 -13.00 17.19 28.42
N ALA A 121 -11.78 16.66 28.40
CA ALA A 121 -11.16 16.09 27.21
C ALA A 121 -11.87 14.79 26.75
N ALA A 122 -12.28 13.94 27.71
CA ALA A 122 -13.08 12.76 27.41
C ALA A 122 -14.45 13.12 26.81
N LYS A 123 -15.15 14.10 27.40
CA LYS A 123 -16.38 14.64 26.85
C LYS A 123 -16.20 15.21 25.46
N PHE A 124 -15.16 16.01 25.23
CA PHE A 124 -14.84 16.53 23.91
C PHE A 124 -14.69 15.44 22.85
N SER A 125 -13.98 14.36 23.21
CA SER A 125 -13.75 13.22 22.30
C SER A 125 -15.06 12.53 21.90
N LEU A 126 -15.95 12.26 22.86
CA LEU A 126 -17.25 11.65 22.59
C LEU A 126 -18.21 12.59 21.87
N ASP A 127 -18.27 13.87 22.24
CA ASP A 127 -19.11 14.88 21.58
C ASP A 127 -18.68 15.07 20.11
N ARG A 128 -17.37 15.01 19.83
CA ARG A 128 -16.84 15.07 18.45
C ARG A 128 -17.34 13.91 17.60
N VAL A 129 -17.41 12.71 18.14
CA VAL A 129 -18.00 11.55 17.46
C VAL A 129 -19.48 11.75 17.22
N LEU A 130 -20.22 12.22 18.22
CA LEU A 130 -21.68 12.37 18.19
C LEU A 130 -22.15 13.57 17.36
N ALA A 131 -21.27 14.51 17.04
CA ALA A 131 -21.61 15.73 16.29
C ALA A 131 -22.32 15.42 14.96
N PRO A 132 -23.29 16.24 14.52
CA PRO A 132 -24.02 16.02 13.25
C PRO A 132 -23.11 15.91 12.02
N GLY A 133 -22.02 16.69 11.97
CA GLY A 133 -21.03 16.69 10.89
C GLY A 133 -19.88 15.69 11.08
N SER A 134 -19.99 14.75 12.01
CA SER A 134 -18.94 13.76 12.26
C SER A 134 -18.77 12.82 11.07
N THR A 135 -17.52 12.58 10.69
CA THR A 135 -17.12 11.57 9.69
C THR A 135 -16.71 10.26 10.33
N ASN A 136 -16.95 10.07 11.64
CA ASN A 136 -16.65 8.82 12.31
C ASN A 136 -17.50 7.68 11.69
N PRO A 137 -16.89 6.64 11.14
CA PRO A 137 -17.62 5.60 10.40
C PRO A 137 -18.49 4.72 11.30
N GLN A 138 -18.22 4.70 12.61
CA GLN A 138 -18.88 3.87 13.60
C GLN A 138 -19.76 4.69 14.57
N LYS A 139 -20.06 5.94 14.23
CA LYS A 139 -20.90 6.85 15.00
C LYS A 139 -22.22 6.20 15.46
N SER A 140 -22.84 5.39 14.62
CA SER A 140 -24.11 4.71 14.90
C SER A 140 -24.06 3.80 16.16
N GLN A 141 -22.90 3.25 16.51
CA GLN A 141 -22.72 2.42 17.71
C GLN A 141 -22.91 3.21 19.01
N LEU A 142 -22.69 4.53 18.98
CA LEU A 142 -22.92 5.44 20.10
C LEU A 142 -24.25 6.18 20.01
N ALA A 143 -25.14 5.84 19.08
CA ALA A 143 -26.42 6.54 18.86
C ALA A 143 -27.36 6.52 20.07
N LYS A 144 -27.18 5.58 21.00
CA LYS A 144 -27.97 5.51 22.25
C LYS A 144 -27.52 6.50 23.32
N ILE A 145 -26.37 7.16 23.15
CA ILE A 145 -25.90 8.18 24.09
C ILE A 145 -26.79 9.42 23.96
N ARG A 146 -27.47 9.76 25.05
CA ARG A 146 -28.29 10.98 25.16
C ARG A 146 -27.45 12.19 25.54
N ALA A 147 -26.51 12.01 26.48
CA ALA A 147 -25.70 13.10 27.02
C ALA A 147 -24.39 12.58 27.60
N VAL A 148 -23.34 13.38 27.47
CA VAL A 148 -22.05 13.20 28.11
C VAL A 148 -21.82 14.39 29.04
N GLU A 149 -21.66 14.17 30.34
CA GLU A 149 -21.59 15.18 31.38
C GLU A 149 -20.28 15.08 32.16
N VAL A 150 -19.66 16.21 32.40
CA VAL A 150 -18.54 16.31 33.34
C VAL A 150 -19.11 16.50 34.76
N VAL A 151 -18.87 15.53 35.63
CA VAL A 151 -19.27 15.61 37.05
C VAL A 151 -18.22 16.37 37.84
N ASP A 152 -16.96 15.99 37.66
CA ASP A 152 -15.77 16.63 38.17
C ASP A 152 -14.58 16.32 37.24
N PRO A 153 -13.36 16.84 37.47
CA PRO A 153 -12.24 16.64 36.55
C PRO A 153 -11.87 15.17 36.27
N LEU A 154 -12.18 14.25 37.15
CA LEU A 154 -11.87 12.83 36.99
C LEU A 154 -13.12 11.94 36.91
N THR A 155 -14.32 12.52 36.81
CA THR A 155 -15.57 11.75 36.74
C THR A 155 -16.42 12.18 35.54
N LEU A 156 -16.61 11.25 34.59
CA LEU A 156 -17.40 11.43 33.39
C LEU A 156 -18.70 10.62 33.52
N ARG A 157 -19.85 11.22 33.26
CA ARG A 157 -21.15 10.54 33.23
C ARG A 157 -21.67 10.47 31.80
N VAL A 158 -22.06 9.28 31.37
CA VAL A 158 -22.70 9.01 30.08
C VAL A 158 -24.12 8.53 30.32
N ARG A 159 -25.12 9.24 29.79
CA ARG A 159 -26.54 8.86 29.91
C ARG A 159 -27.04 8.35 28.56
N LEU A 160 -27.81 7.27 28.59
CA LEU A 160 -28.40 6.61 27.45
C LEU A 160 -29.90 6.94 27.32
N VAL A 161 -30.43 6.88 26.08
CA VAL A 161 -31.87 6.93 25.81
C VAL A 161 -32.54 5.58 26.04
N GLN A 162 -31.79 4.49 25.87
CA GLN A 162 -32.20 3.11 26.15
C GLN A 162 -30.98 2.28 26.57
N ARG A 163 -31.19 1.15 27.22
CA ARG A 163 -30.10 0.25 27.63
C ARG A 163 -29.22 -0.15 26.44
N SER A 164 -27.97 -0.39 26.72
CA SER A 164 -27.02 -0.92 25.74
C SER A 164 -26.01 -1.83 26.43
N GLY A 165 -26.24 -3.13 26.36
CA GLY A 165 -25.33 -4.13 26.89
C GLY A 165 -23.97 -4.16 26.14
N GLY A 166 -23.91 -3.59 24.94
CA GLY A 166 -22.70 -3.50 24.15
C GLY A 166 -21.94 -2.17 24.25
N LEU A 167 -22.36 -1.20 25.11
CA LEU A 167 -21.73 0.12 25.16
C LEU A 167 -20.24 0.06 25.48
N LEU A 168 -19.85 -0.76 26.46
CA LEU A 168 -18.45 -0.88 26.86
C LEU A 168 -17.59 -1.49 25.75
N GLN A 169 -18.12 -2.52 25.06
CA GLN A 169 -17.46 -3.10 23.88
C GLN A 169 -17.31 -2.05 22.77
N SER A 170 -18.36 -1.27 22.51
CA SER A 170 -18.25 -0.16 21.53
C SER A 170 -17.16 0.84 21.92
N LEU A 171 -17.11 1.26 23.19
CA LEU A 171 -16.11 2.21 23.67
C LEU A 171 -14.66 1.67 23.67
N ALA A 172 -14.49 0.35 23.57
CA ALA A 172 -13.18 -0.29 23.43
C ALA A 172 -12.66 -0.28 21.97
N TRP A 173 -13.47 0.12 20.99
CA TRP A 173 -13.05 0.21 19.58
C TRP A 173 -12.12 1.39 19.36
N GLY A 174 -11.17 1.21 18.42
CA GLY A 174 -10.22 2.24 18.04
C GLY A 174 -10.85 3.53 17.49
N ALA A 175 -12.08 3.47 16.98
CA ALA A 175 -12.84 4.65 16.54
C ALA A 175 -13.26 5.60 17.67
N PHE A 176 -13.15 5.16 18.93
CA PHE A 176 -13.60 5.92 20.12
C PHE A 176 -12.47 6.23 21.09
N VAL A 177 -11.24 6.29 20.59
CA VAL A 177 -10.07 6.73 21.37
C VAL A 177 -10.20 8.18 21.81
N MET A 178 -9.50 8.51 22.91
CA MET A 178 -9.47 9.88 23.44
C MET A 178 -8.46 10.74 22.67
N VAL A 179 -8.88 11.97 22.31
CA VAL A 179 -8.08 12.92 21.53
C VAL A 179 -7.95 14.26 22.28
N SER A 180 -6.79 14.89 22.16
CA SER A 180 -6.57 16.23 22.73
C SER A 180 -7.41 17.28 21.98
N PRO A 181 -8.19 18.13 22.67
CA PRO A 181 -8.96 19.19 22.04
C PRO A 181 -8.12 20.16 21.21
N GLY A 182 -6.87 20.42 21.65
CA GLY A 182 -5.96 21.35 20.98
C GLY A 182 -5.36 20.83 19.68
N SER A 183 -5.24 19.50 19.52
CA SER A 183 -4.55 18.87 18.40
C SER A 183 -5.46 18.02 17.49
N ALA A 184 -6.71 17.78 17.87
CA ALA A 184 -7.63 16.86 17.19
C ALA A 184 -7.77 17.13 15.68
N ALA A 185 -7.73 18.39 15.25
CA ALA A 185 -7.82 18.75 13.83
C ALA A 185 -6.58 18.33 13.01
N ALA A 186 -5.42 18.13 13.65
CA ALA A 186 -4.16 17.75 12.99
C ALA A 186 -3.88 16.24 13.06
N ASN A 187 -4.69 15.45 13.79
CA ASN A 187 -4.44 14.03 14.04
C ASN A 187 -4.35 13.20 12.76
N ALA A 188 -5.00 13.61 11.67
CA ALA A 188 -4.91 12.94 10.39
C ALA A 188 -3.46 12.79 9.85
N VAL A 189 -2.56 13.71 10.23
CA VAL A 189 -1.17 13.75 9.76
C VAL A 189 -0.14 13.80 10.89
N ARG A 190 -0.56 14.24 12.08
CA ARG A 190 0.29 14.38 13.25
C ARG A 190 -0.48 13.96 14.51
N PRO A 191 -0.55 12.65 14.79
CA PRO A 191 -1.35 12.12 15.88
C PRO A 191 -0.80 12.52 17.25
N VAL A 192 -1.71 12.93 18.14
CA VAL A 192 -1.44 13.29 19.54
C VAL A 192 -2.41 12.52 20.42
N GLY A 193 -1.90 11.52 21.14
CA GLY A 193 -2.64 10.68 22.08
C GLY A 193 -2.04 10.67 23.45
N THR A 194 -2.38 9.68 24.25
CA THR A 194 -1.91 9.48 25.65
C THR A 194 -0.93 8.32 25.79
N GLY A 195 -0.65 7.59 24.70
CA GLY A 195 0.03 6.30 24.66
C GLY A 195 1.54 6.34 24.97
N PRO A 196 2.18 5.15 25.02
CA PRO A 196 3.60 4.98 25.36
C PRO A 196 4.56 5.49 24.28
N PHE A 197 4.09 5.76 23.06
CA PHE A 197 4.90 6.29 21.97
C PHE A 197 4.31 7.57 21.41
N ARG A 198 5.22 8.52 21.04
CA ARG A 198 4.90 9.81 20.40
C ARG A 198 5.25 9.74 18.92
N PHE A 199 4.44 10.38 18.08
CA PHE A 199 4.70 10.50 16.65
C PHE A 199 5.99 11.30 16.39
N ALA A 200 6.87 10.75 15.53
CA ALA A 200 8.09 11.40 15.09
C ALA A 200 8.04 11.79 13.61
N GLU A 201 7.82 10.83 12.72
CA GLU A 201 7.86 11.05 11.28
C GLU A 201 6.92 10.11 10.53
N TRP A 202 6.32 10.57 9.46
CA TRP A 202 5.64 9.75 8.45
C TRP A 202 6.25 9.99 7.08
N ARG A 203 7.02 9.04 6.60
CA ARG A 203 7.47 8.96 5.20
C ARG A 203 6.46 8.14 4.40
N ARG A 204 5.54 8.86 3.76
CA ARG A 204 4.44 8.22 3.04
C ARG A 204 4.94 7.23 1.99
N GLY A 205 4.27 6.06 1.90
CA GLY A 205 4.64 4.95 1.06
C GLY A 205 5.91 4.20 1.47
N ASP A 206 6.54 4.58 2.59
CA ASP A 206 7.71 3.91 3.11
C ASP A 206 7.49 3.46 4.56
N SER A 207 7.34 4.42 5.50
CA SER A 207 7.32 4.09 6.92
C SER A 207 6.71 5.18 7.80
N ILE A 208 6.31 4.77 9.01
CA ILE A 208 5.97 5.68 10.12
C ILE A 208 6.89 5.37 11.29
N THR A 209 7.45 6.40 11.91
CA THR A 209 8.35 6.29 13.07
C THR A 209 7.73 6.96 14.28
N PHE A 210 7.81 6.28 15.40
CA PHE A 210 7.42 6.74 16.72
C PHE A 210 8.62 6.68 17.66
N VAL A 211 8.65 7.59 18.65
CA VAL A 211 9.66 7.62 19.71
C VAL A 211 9.00 7.43 21.07
N ARG A 212 9.73 6.87 22.01
CA ARG A 212 9.27 6.64 23.38
C ARG A 212 8.66 7.91 24.00
N ASN A 213 7.50 7.77 24.62
CA ASN A 213 6.97 8.78 25.52
C ASN A 213 7.57 8.59 26.93
N ALA A 214 8.58 9.39 27.26
CA ALA A 214 9.23 9.30 28.58
C ALA A 214 8.27 9.68 29.74
N ASP A 215 7.25 10.51 29.46
CA ASP A 215 6.26 10.96 30.43
C ASP A 215 4.97 10.12 30.40
N TYR A 216 5.04 8.88 29.91
CA TYR A 216 3.88 8.01 29.85
C TYR A 216 3.35 7.71 31.26
N TRP A 217 2.05 7.84 31.45
CA TRP A 217 1.35 7.65 32.71
C TRP A 217 1.36 6.20 33.24
N GLY A 218 1.55 5.21 32.36
CA GLY A 218 1.76 3.81 32.69
C GLY A 218 3.23 3.43 32.81
N ARG A 219 3.57 2.17 32.53
CA ARG A 219 4.98 1.73 32.45
C ARG A 219 5.57 2.25 31.14
N PRO A 220 6.65 3.07 31.18
CA PRO A 220 7.33 3.52 29.96
C PRO A 220 7.81 2.34 29.11
N ALA A 221 7.74 2.49 27.79
CA ALA A 221 8.25 1.47 26.85
C ALA A 221 9.78 1.31 27.00
N GLU A 222 10.29 0.10 26.76
CA GLU A 222 11.73 -0.16 26.76
C GLU A 222 12.40 0.24 25.45
N LEU A 223 11.67 0.11 24.32
CA LEU A 223 12.13 0.57 23.03
C LEU A 223 12.16 2.10 22.97
N SER A 224 13.26 2.68 22.47
CA SER A 224 13.40 4.13 22.27
C SER A 224 12.72 4.61 21.00
N GLU A 225 12.68 3.76 19.96
CA GLU A 225 12.13 4.08 18.64
C GLU A 225 11.48 2.85 18.03
N VAL A 226 10.34 3.07 17.38
CA VAL A 226 9.58 2.06 16.66
C VAL A 226 9.30 2.57 15.26
N THR A 227 9.64 1.79 14.23
CA THR A 227 9.34 2.10 12.83
C THR A 227 8.43 1.03 12.23
N PHE A 228 7.28 1.42 11.73
CA PHE A 228 6.42 0.56 10.90
C PHE A 228 6.73 0.79 9.42
N LYS A 229 7.11 -0.27 8.70
CA LYS A 229 7.49 -0.24 7.29
C LYS A 229 6.43 -0.89 6.42
N PHE A 230 6.02 -0.22 5.33
CA PHE A 230 4.91 -0.69 4.48
C PHE A 230 5.43 -1.59 3.37
N ILE A 231 5.12 -2.89 3.45
CA ILE A 231 5.56 -3.92 2.50
C ILE A 231 4.34 -4.77 2.12
N SER A 232 3.71 -4.45 1.00
CA SER A 232 2.49 -5.13 0.53
C SER A 232 2.77 -6.41 -0.26
N GLU A 233 3.93 -6.49 -0.94
CA GLU A 233 4.27 -7.63 -1.79
C GLU A 233 4.80 -8.81 -0.97
N PRO A 234 4.23 -10.02 -1.11
CA PRO A 234 4.64 -11.20 -0.34
C PRO A 234 6.12 -11.55 -0.47
N THR A 235 6.66 -11.49 -1.68
CA THR A 235 8.08 -11.78 -1.95
C THR A 235 9.02 -10.74 -1.35
N ALA A 236 8.60 -9.47 -1.33
CA ALA A 236 9.36 -8.40 -0.69
C ALA A 236 9.32 -8.52 0.85
N ALA A 237 8.19 -8.95 1.43
CA ALA A 237 8.08 -9.23 2.86
C ALA A 237 9.01 -10.37 3.29
N TYR A 238 9.03 -11.46 2.51
CA TYR A 238 9.97 -12.56 2.71
C TYR A 238 11.42 -12.09 2.70
N ALA A 239 11.81 -11.37 1.66
CA ALA A 239 13.17 -10.89 1.49
C ALA A 239 13.60 -9.91 2.60
N ALA A 240 12.70 -9.01 3.03
CA ALA A 240 12.95 -8.03 4.09
C ALA A 240 13.20 -8.70 5.45
N LEU A 241 12.42 -9.74 5.79
CA LEU A 241 12.66 -10.55 7.00
C LEU A 241 13.99 -11.30 6.92
N MET A 242 14.22 -12.02 5.81
CA MET A 242 15.43 -12.83 5.63
C MET A 242 16.71 -11.99 5.62
N ALA A 243 16.65 -10.78 5.06
CA ALA A 243 17.77 -9.82 5.05
C ALA A 243 17.95 -9.05 6.37
N GLY A 244 16.99 -9.14 7.31
CA GLY A 244 17.02 -8.38 8.56
C GLY A 244 16.69 -6.88 8.37
N ASP A 245 16.02 -6.50 7.29
CA ASP A 245 15.54 -5.13 7.05
C ASP A 245 14.33 -4.77 7.93
N VAL A 246 13.61 -5.79 8.41
CA VAL A 246 12.56 -5.70 9.42
C VAL A 246 12.80 -6.76 10.51
N ASP A 247 12.54 -6.39 11.76
CA ASP A 247 12.70 -7.26 12.93
C ASP A 247 11.46 -8.11 13.20
N ALA A 248 10.31 -7.64 12.73
CA ALA A 248 9.04 -8.35 12.85
C ALA A 248 8.16 -8.07 11.63
N PHE A 249 7.23 -8.97 11.33
CA PHE A 249 6.18 -8.76 10.35
C PHE A 249 4.85 -9.18 10.94
N ALA A 250 3.94 -8.22 11.09
CA ALA A 250 2.61 -8.46 11.60
C ALA A 250 1.67 -8.84 10.44
N ASN A 251 0.94 -9.93 10.63
CA ASN A 251 -0.01 -10.45 9.64
C ASN A 251 0.66 -10.72 8.28
N TYR A 252 1.66 -11.61 8.30
CA TYR A 252 2.53 -11.94 7.16
C TYR A 252 1.71 -12.42 5.93
N PRO A 253 1.94 -11.85 4.73
CA PRO A 253 1.05 -12.01 3.58
C PRO A 253 1.20 -13.31 2.78
N ALA A 254 2.20 -14.16 3.10
CA ALA A 254 2.56 -15.34 2.30
C ALA A 254 2.49 -16.64 3.13
N PRO A 255 1.29 -17.18 3.40
CA PRO A 255 1.15 -18.40 4.19
C PRO A 255 1.94 -19.58 3.62
N GLU A 256 2.16 -19.62 2.30
CA GLU A 256 2.94 -20.65 1.61
C GLU A 256 4.40 -20.73 2.05
N SER A 257 5.00 -19.64 2.53
CA SER A 257 6.39 -19.57 2.99
C SER A 257 6.53 -19.51 4.52
N PHE A 258 5.43 -19.45 5.25
CA PHE A 258 5.44 -19.27 6.71
C PHE A 258 6.16 -20.41 7.45
N ALA A 259 6.01 -21.66 6.98
CA ALA A 259 6.69 -22.82 7.56
C ALA A 259 8.22 -22.72 7.50
N GLN A 260 8.78 -21.97 6.54
CA GLN A 260 10.24 -21.78 6.45
C GLN A 260 10.77 -20.94 7.62
N PHE A 261 10.04 -19.93 8.05
CA PHE A 261 10.38 -19.12 9.23
C PHE A 261 10.22 -19.92 10.52
N ALA A 262 9.19 -20.76 10.62
CA ALA A 262 8.99 -21.64 11.77
C ALA A 262 10.14 -22.66 11.94
N ALA A 263 10.82 -23.04 10.85
CA ALA A 263 11.97 -23.94 10.87
C ALA A 263 13.32 -23.22 11.10
N ASP A 264 13.37 -21.90 11.00
CA ASP A 264 14.60 -21.10 11.13
C ASP A 264 14.71 -20.54 12.57
N PRO A 265 15.75 -20.92 13.35
CA PRO A 265 15.88 -20.50 14.75
C PRO A 265 16.12 -19.00 14.96
N ARG A 266 16.36 -18.23 13.90
CA ARG A 266 16.46 -16.77 13.97
C ARG A 266 15.12 -16.11 14.23
N PHE A 267 14.03 -16.81 13.96
CA PHE A 267 12.67 -16.28 14.03
C PHE A 267 11.82 -17.01 15.06
N ALA A 268 10.96 -16.25 15.70
CA ALA A 268 9.79 -16.76 16.39
C ALA A 268 8.57 -16.52 15.52
N VAL A 269 7.60 -17.43 15.57
CA VAL A 269 6.37 -17.33 14.76
C VAL A 269 5.14 -17.54 15.63
N LEU A 270 4.04 -16.89 15.28
CA LEU A 270 2.73 -17.07 15.90
C LEU A 270 1.70 -17.38 14.82
N THR A 271 1.01 -18.52 14.96
CA THR A 271 -0.27 -18.75 14.30
C THR A 271 -1.36 -18.39 15.29
N GLY A 272 -1.85 -17.17 15.18
CA GLY A 272 -2.87 -16.61 16.05
C GLY A 272 -4.24 -16.59 15.41
N THR A 273 -5.18 -15.96 16.10
CA THR A 273 -6.57 -15.78 15.71
C THR A 273 -6.86 -14.32 15.32
N THR A 274 -7.92 -14.11 14.56
CA THR A 274 -8.44 -12.78 14.20
C THR A 274 -9.95 -12.75 14.39
N GLU A 275 -10.57 -11.59 14.37
CA GLU A 275 -12.03 -11.44 14.27
C GLU A 275 -12.57 -11.73 12.84
N MET A 276 -11.71 -12.02 11.88
CA MET A 276 -12.14 -12.15 10.50
C MET A 276 -12.72 -13.56 10.21
N GLU A 277 -14.03 -13.63 10.07
CA GLU A 277 -14.76 -14.80 9.61
C GLU A 277 -14.88 -14.82 8.08
N THR A 278 -14.31 -15.83 7.45
CA THR A 278 -14.46 -16.05 6.01
C THR A 278 -15.72 -16.86 5.73
N VAL A 279 -16.61 -16.28 4.95
CA VAL A 279 -17.91 -16.88 4.61
C VAL A 279 -18.11 -17.01 3.10
N LEU A 280 -18.80 -18.05 2.68
CA LEU A 280 -19.47 -18.10 1.39
C LEU A 280 -20.82 -17.41 1.55
N ALA A 281 -20.87 -16.13 1.21
CA ALA A 281 -22.08 -15.33 1.27
C ALA A 281 -23.10 -15.81 0.23
N LEU A 282 -24.31 -16.06 0.65
CA LEU A 282 -25.43 -16.54 -0.16
C LEU A 282 -26.47 -15.42 -0.27
N ASN A 283 -26.84 -15.01 -1.48
CA ASN A 283 -27.88 -14.02 -1.68
C ASN A 283 -29.27 -14.70 -1.58
N GLU A 284 -29.93 -14.59 -0.45
CA GLU A 284 -31.24 -15.22 -0.21
C GLU A 284 -32.37 -14.64 -1.08
N ARG A 285 -32.15 -13.49 -1.76
CA ARG A 285 -33.08 -12.91 -2.71
C ARG A 285 -33.13 -13.66 -4.04
N VAL A 286 -32.10 -14.46 -4.34
CA VAL A 286 -32.01 -15.27 -5.55
C VAL A 286 -32.75 -16.59 -5.38
N ALA A 287 -33.64 -16.93 -6.29
CA ALA A 287 -34.59 -18.03 -6.16
C ALA A 287 -34.02 -19.38 -5.69
N PRO A 288 -32.93 -19.96 -6.20
CA PRO A 288 -32.44 -21.22 -5.63
C PRO A 288 -31.94 -21.04 -4.19
N LEU A 289 -31.26 -19.93 -3.88
CA LEU A 289 -30.60 -19.69 -2.59
C LEU A 289 -31.57 -19.21 -1.48
N GLY A 290 -32.75 -18.73 -1.85
CA GLY A 290 -33.83 -18.42 -0.90
C GLY A 290 -34.39 -19.66 -0.17
N ASP A 291 -34.23 -20.85 -0.76
CA ASP A 291 -34.72 -22.09 -0.14
C ASP A 291 -33.71 -22.63 0.88
N LEU A 292 -34.14 -22.73 2.15
CA LEU A 292 -33.32 -23.25 3.25
C LEU A 292 -32.71 -24.62 2.95
N ARG A 293 -33.45 -25.49 2.20
CA ARG A 293 -32.96 -26.83 1.84
C ARG A 293 -31.76 -26.75 0.90
N VAL A 294 -31.77 -25.76 -0.01
CA VAL A 294 -30.64 -25.50 -0.92
C VAL A 294 -29.43 -24.97 -0.13
N ARG A 295 -29.61 -24.00 0.78
CA ARG A 295 -28.53 -23.47 1.60
C ARG A 295 -27.89 -24.54 2.49
N ARG A 296 -28.72 -25.42 3.10
CA ARG A 296 -28.22 -26.56 3.87
C ARG A 296 -27.49 -27.57 2.98
N ALA A 297 -27.95 -27.78 1.74
CA ALA A 297 -27.26 -28.64 0.78
C ALA A 297 -25.88 -28.10 0.43
N ILE A 298 -25.78 -26.79 0.21
CA ILE A 298 -24.49 -26.11 0.02
C ILE A 298 -23.59 -26.34 1.23
N SER A 299 -24.09 -26.12 2.45
CA SER A 299 -23.31 -26.31 3.69
C SER A 299 -22.81 -27.76 3.85
N TYR A 300 -23.59 -28.78 3.47
CA TYR A 300 -23.16 -30.20 3.44
C TYR A 300 -22.15 -30.51 2.31
N ALA A 301 -22.18 -29.74 1.24
CA ALA A 301 -21.26 -29.94 0.10
C ALA A 301 -19.84 -29.41 0.38
N LEU A 302 -19.70 -28.46 1.33
CA LEU A 302 -18.43 -27.82 1.65
C LEU A 302 -17.55 -28.69 2.55
N ASP A 303 -16.31 -28.95 2.14
CA ASP A 303 -15.24 -29.47 3.00
C ASP A 303 -14.36 -28.35 3.50
N ARG A 304 -14.66 -27.85 4.69
CA ARG A 304 -13.92 -26.72 5.30
C ARG A 304 -12.44 -26.99 5.42
N ARG A 305 -12.06 -28.26 5.68
CA ARG A 305 -10.64 -28.60 5.84
C ARG A 305 -9.90 -28.53 4.50
N SER A 306 -10.45 -29.12 3.46
CA SER A 306 -9.90 -29.02 2.10
C SER A 306 -9.78 -27.56 1.63
N ILE A 307 -10.77 -26.71 1.96
CA ILE A 307 -10.73 -25.27 1.64
C ILE A 307 -9.57 -24.59 2.36
N ILE A 308 -9.38 -24.83 3.68
CA ILE A 308 -8.28 -24.27 4.45
C ILE A 308 -6.94 -24.77 3.92
N ASP A 309 -6.80 -26.07 3.68
CA ASP A 309 -5.55 -26.67 3.21
C ASP A 309 -5.14 -26.11 1.84
N GLY A 310 -6.09 -25.96 0.91
CA GLY A 310 -5.82 -25.46 -0.43
C GLY A 310 -5.69 -23.94 -0.53
N ALA A 311 -6.51 -23.17 0.19
CA ALA A 311 -6.49 -21.71 0.12
C ALA A 311 -5.48 -21.06 1.06
N MET A 312 -5.28 -21.66 2.24
CA MET A 312 -4.52 -21.08 3.36
C MET A 312 -3.35 -21.96 3.81
N PHE A 313 -2.98 -23.00 3.04
CA PHE A 313 -1.85 -23.89 3.34
C PHE A 313 -1.95 -24.57 4.72
N GLY A 314 -3.17 -24.89 5.15
CA GLY A 314 -3.45 -25.51 6.43
C GLY A 314 -3.61 -24.54 7.59
N TYR A 315 -3.38 -23.25 7.40
CA TYR A 315 -3.58 -22.23 8.43
C TYR A 315 -5.02 -21.71 8.39
N GLY A 316 -5.68 -21.69 9.52
CA GLY A 316 -7.07 -21.29 9.69
C GLY A 316 -7.86 -22.26 10.57
N THR A 317 -8.91 -21.78 11.19
CA THR A 317 -9.77 -22.59 12.06
C THR A 317 -11.15 -22.72 11.43
N PRO A 318 -11.68 -23.92 11.19
CA PRO A 318 -13.03 -24.11 10.68
C PRO A 318 -14.06 -23.46 11.62
N ILE A 319 -15.08 -22.81 11.06
CA ILE A 319 -16.20 -22.23 11.84
C ILE A 319 -17.53 -22.76 11.34
N GLY A 320 -18.51 -22.85 12.26
CA GLY A 320 -19.89 -23.30 11.96
C GLY A 320 -20.92 -22.18 12.06
N SER A 321 -20.51 -20.99 12.45
CA SER A 321 -21.32 -19.77 12.54
C SER A 321 -20.45 -18.54 12.36
N HIS A 322 -21.06 -17.35 12.29
CA HIS A 322 -20.36 -16.06 12.25
C HIS A 322 -19.92 -15.67 13.65
N PHE A 323 -18.84 -16.30 14.15
CA PHE A 323 -18.29 -16.04 15.47
C PHE A 323 -16.86 -16.59 15.60
N PRO A 324 -15.92 -15.82 16.19
CA PRO A 324 -14.54 -16.23 16.27
C PRO A 324 -14.29 -17.24 17.40
N PRO A 325 -13.54 -18.34 17.15
CA PRO A 325 -13.29 -19.40 18.14
C PRO A 325 -12.59 -18.97 19.43
N HIS A 326 -11.87 -17.85 19.45
CA HIS A 326 -11.21 -17.36 20.69
C HIS A 326 -12.18 -16.65 21.66
N ASN A 327 -13.38 -16.29 21.20
CA ASN A 327 -14.36 -15.60 22.05
C ASN A 327 -14.97 -16.58 23.07
N PRO A 328 -15.09 -16.19 24.36
CA PRO A 328 -15.65 -17.05 25.41
C PRO A 328 -17.10 -17.51 25.18
N ALA A 329 -17.85 -16.82 24.34
CA ALA A 329 -19.21 -17.20 23.95
C ALA A 329 -19.27 -18.12 22.72
N TYR A 330 -18.11 -18.44 22.08
CA TYR A 330 -18.07 -19.30 20.91
C TYR A 330 -18.74 -20.65 21.15
N LEU A 331 -19.46 -21.12 20.15
CA LEU A 331 -20.06 -22.43 20.13
C LEU A 331 -19.60 -23.16 18.86
N ASP A 332 -18.92 -24.28 19.01
CA ASP A 332 -18.56 -25.11 17.88
C ASP A 332 -19.79 -25.74 17.24
N LEU A 333 -20.13 -25.26 16.06
CA LEU A 333 -21.24 -25.74 15.23
C LEU A 333 -20.75 -26.35 13.90
N THR A 334 -19.45 -26.62 13.76
CA THR A 334 -18.86 -27.22 12.55
C THR A 334 -19.47 -28.60 12.25
N GLY A 335 -19.82 -29.35 13.30
CA GLY A 335 -20.45 -30.65 13.17
C GLY A 335 -21.93 -30.64 12.75
N LEU A 336 -22.60 -29.45 12.65
CA LEU A 336 -24.00 -29.38 12.23
C LEU A 336 -24.18 -29.79 10.76
N TYR A 337 -23.22 -29.44 9.89
CA TYR A 337 -23.17 -29.78 8.48
C TYR A 337 -21.80 -30.39 8.15
N PRO A 338 -21.56 -31.68 8.54
CA PRO A 338 -20.35 -32.37 8.09
C PRO A 338 -20.36 -32.54 6.57
N HIS A 339 -19.19 -32.59 5.95
CA HIS A 339 -19.09 -32.80 4.50
C HIS A 339 -19.77 -34.12 4.10
N ASP A 340 -20.92 -34.01 3.42
CA ASP A 340 -21.73 -35.14 2.94
C ASP A 340 -22.39 -34.78 1.58
N PRO A 341 -21.69 -35.04 0.46
CA PRO A 341 -22.22 -34.77 -0.88
C PRO A 341 -23.48 -35.59 -1.20
N ALA A 342 -23.68 -36.75 -0.57
CA ALA A 342 -24.86 -37.57 -0.82
C ALA A 342 -26.08 -36.91 -0.16
N LYS A 343 -25.96 -36.45 1.07
CA LYS A 343 -26.98 -35.65 1.76
C LYS A 343 -27.29 -34.36 1.04
N ALA A 344 -26.27 -33.67 0.55
CA ALA A 344 -26.43 -32.45 -0.25
C ALA A 344 -27.28 -32.69 -1.50
N ARG A 345 -26.98 -33.74 -2.29
CA ARG A 345 -27.79 -34.12 -3.46
C ARG A 345 -29.25 -34.47 -3.11
N SER A 346 -29.45 -35.16 -1.99
CA SER A 346 -30.79 -35.48 -1.50
C SER A 346 -31.61 -34.24 -1.18
N LEU A 347 -30.99 -33.24 -0.51
CA LEU A 347 -31.63 -31.96 -0.17
C LEU A 347 -31.95 -31.15 -1.44
N LEU A 348 -31.03 -31.11 -2.41
CA LEU A 348 -31.26 -30.45 -3.71
C LEU A 348 -32.41 -31.06 -4.45
N ALA A 349 -32.48 -32.38 -4.52
CA ALA A 349 -33.60 -33.09 -5.14
C ALA A 349 -34.94 -32.79 -4.44
N ALA A 350 -34.96 -32.79 -3.09
CA ALA A 350 -36.13 -32.41 -2.28
C ALA A 350 -36.55 -30.94 -2.48
N ALA A 351 -35.61 -30.06 -2.83
CA ALA A 351 -35.87 -28.65 -3.13
C ALA A 351 -36.32 -28.43 -4.58
N GLY A 352 -36.38 -29.48 -5.43
CA GLY A 352 -36.79 -29.39 -6.84
C GLY A 352 -35.62 -29.28 -7.83
N TYR A 353 -34.38 -29.48 -7.38
CA TYR A 353 -33.19 -29.39 -8.23
C TYR A 353 -32.40 -30.71 -8.32
N PRO A 354 -33.02 -31.85 -8.80
CA PRO A 354 -32.38 -33.16 -8.81
C PRO A 354 -31.15 -33.21 -9.76
N HIS A 355 -31.06 -32.28 -10.72
CA HIS A 355 -29.95 -32.16 -11.67
C HIS A 355 -29.06 -30.92 -11.38
N GLY A 356 -29.24 -30.28 -10.23
CA GLY A 356 -28.58 -29.07 -9.85
C GLY A 356 -29.04 -27.85 -10.64
N PHE A 357 -28.26 -26.79 -10.55
CA PHE A 357 -28.51 -25.49 -11.19
C PHE A 357 -27.19 -24.76 -11.46
N SER A 358 -27.26 -23.57 -12.08
CA SER A 358 -26.07 -22.73 -12.31
C SER A 358 -26.16 -21.46 -11.47
N VAL A 359 -25.02 -21.01 -10.91
CA VAL A 359 -24.87 -19.79 -10.12
C VAL A 359 -23.58 -19.08 -10.46
N THR A 360 -23.55 -17.79 -10.18
CA THR A 360 -22.36 -16.95 -10.31
C THR A 360 -21.69 -16.78 -8.94
N LEU A 361 -20.37 -16.93 -8.89
CA LEU A 361 -19.55 -16.66 -7.71
C LEU A 361 -18.67 -15.45 -8.00
N LYS A 362 -19.01 -14.29 -7.43
CA LYS A 362 -18.26 -13.04 -7.58
C LYS A 362 -17.23 -12.92 -6.46
N LEU A 363 -15.95 -12.83 -6.81
CA LEU A 363 -14.83 -12.93 -5.89
C LEU A 363 -14.05 -11.61 -5.83
N PRO A 364 -13.78 -11.06 -4.62
CA PRO A 364 -12.90 -9.91 -4.42
C PRO A 364 -11.42 -10.28 -4.67
N PRO A 365 -10.49 -9.29 -4.70
CA PRO A 365 -9.09 -9.52 -5.03
C PRO A 365 -8.29 -10.41 -4.06
N PRO A 366 -8.57 -10.46 -2.73
CA PRO A 366 -7.75 -11.21 -1.78
C PRO A 366 -7.57 -12.68 -2.18
N SER A 367 -6.33 -13.18 -2.02
CA SER A 367 -5.96 -14.53 -2.44
C SER A 367 -6.77 -15.63 -1.75
N TYR A 368 -7.11 -15.44 -0.47
CA TYR A 368 -7.95 -16.38 0.27
C TYR A 368 -9.32 -16.56 -0.39
N ALA A 369 -9.94 -15.48 -0.88
CA ALA A 369 -11.25 -15.55 -1.51
C ALA A 369 -11.19 -16.26 -2.87
N ARG A 370 -10.19 -15.91 -3.71
CA ARG A 370 -10.02 -16.51 -5.05
C ARG A 370 -9.67 -17.98 -4.97
N ARG A 371 -8.71 -18.37 -4.13
CA ARG A 371 -8.31 -19.78 -3.93
C ARG A 371 -9.44 -20.61 -3.33
N SER A 372 -10.13 -20.09 -2.28
CA SER A 372 -11.32 -20.77 -1.74
C SER A 372 -12.42 -20.91 -2.79
N GLY A 373 -12.60 -19.91 -3.65
CA GLY A 373 -13.61 -19.93 -4.72
C GLY A 373 -13.40 -21.08 -5.70
N GLU A 374 -12.17 -21.38 -6.08
CA GLU A 374 -11.82 -22.51 -6.97
C GLU A 374 -12.19 -23.85 -6.32
N ILE A 375 -11.89 -24.03 -5.03
CA ILE A 375 -12.18 -25.27 -4.30
C ILE A 375 -13.68 -25.41 -4.09
N VAL A 376 -14.36 -24.35 -3.61
CA VAL A 376 -15.82 -24.34 -3.44
C VAL A 376 -16.55 -24.64 -4.73
N ALA A 377 -16.10 -24.08 -5.87
CA ALA A 377 -16.69 -24.38 -7.18
C ALA A 377 -16.56 -25.87 -7.56
N ALA A 378 -15.41 -26.48 -7.26
CA ALA A 378 -15.17 -27.91 -7.50
C ALA A 378 -16.04 -28.80 -6.59
N GLU A 379 -16.19 -28.45 -5.31
CA GLU A 379 -17.03 -29.17 -4.37
C GLU A 379 -18.52 -29.08 -4.74
N LEU A 380 -19.00 -27.89 -5.08
CA LEU A 380 -20.37 -27.68 -5.51
C LEU A 380 -20.70 -28.40 -6.84
N ALA A 381 -19.74 -28.54 -7.74
CA ALA A 381 -19.89 -29.30 -8.97
C ALA A 381 -20.18 -30.78 -8.69
N GLN A 382 -19.63 -31.39 -7.63
CA GLN A 382 -19.87 -32.79 -7.25
C GLN A 382 -21.33 -33.05 -6.88
N VAL A 383 -22.07 -32.02 -6.47
CA VAL A 383 -23.50 -32.12 -6.12
C VAL A 383 -24.41 -31.55 -7.20
N GLY A 384 -23.86 -31.19 -8.36
CA GLY A 384 -24.61 -30.71 -9.53
C GLY A 384 -24.79 -29.20 -9.60
N ILE A 385 -24.23 -28.42 -8.70
CA ILE A 385 -24.26 -26.95 -8.76
C ILE A 385 -23.09 -26.48 -9.63
N ARG A 386 -23.38 -25.85 -10.76
CA ARG A 386 -22.39 -25.32 -11.69
C ARG A 386 -22.09 -23.88 -11.37
N VAL A 387 -20.85 -23.61 -11.01
CA VAL A 387 -20.40 -22.27 -10.58
C VAL A 387 -19.65 -21.56 -11.71
N ARG A 388 -20.11 -20.36 -12.07
CA ARG A 388 -19.39 -19.43 -12.94
C ARG A 388 -18.67 -18.40 -12.07
N MET A 389 -17.35 -18.47 -12.01
CA MET A 389 -16.55 -17.54 -11.25
C MET A 389 -16.33 -16.22 -12.01
N GLU A 390 -16.45 -15.11 -11.29
CA GLU A 390 -16.15 -13.74 -11.77
C GLU A 390 -15.24 -13.05 -10.77
N ASN A 391 -13.99 -12.80 -11.17
CA ASN A 391 -13.05 -12.04 -10.35
C ASN A 391 -13.31 -10.55 -10.53
N LEU A 392 -13.57 -9.86 -9.42
CA LEU A 392 -13.84 -8.43 -9.38
C LEU A 392 -12.68 -7.69 -8.69
N GLU A 393 -12.49 -6.42 -9.03
CA GLU A 393 -11.70 -5.52 -8.20
C GLU A 393 -12.53 -5.05 -7.00
N TRP A 394 -11.88 -4.65 -5.90
CA TRP A 394 -12.57 -4.37 -4.63
C TRP A 394 -13.69 -3.34 -4.76
N ALA A 395 -13.46 -2.28 -5.54
CA ALA A 395 -14.50 -1.27 -5.77
C ALA A 395 -15.69 -1.78 -6.60
N GLN A 396 -15.44 -2.71 -7.55
CA GLN A 396 -16.50 -3.37 -8.30
C GLN A 396 -17.29 -4.31 -7.39
N TRP A 397 -16.62 -5.02 -6.50
CA TRP A 397 -17.25 -5.88 -5.51
C TRP A 397 -18.16 -5.07 -4.58
N LEU A 398 -17.68 -3.96 -4.00
CA LEU A 398 -18.48 -3.07 -3.18
C LEU A 398 -19.72 -2.53 -3.90
N GLU A 399 -19.58 -2.20 -5.18
CA GLU A 399 -20.70 -1.69 -5.97
C GLU A 399 -21.69 -2.80 -6.37
N GLN A 400 -21.20 -3.90 -6.95
CA GLN A 400 -22.06 -4.95 -7.49
C GLN A 400 -22.64 -5.85 -6.40
N VAL A 401 -21.75 -6.38 -5.52
CA VAL A 401 -22.15 -7.34 -4.49
C VAL A 401 -22.80 -6.64 -3.32
N PHE A 402 -22.08 -5.68 -2.70
CA PHE A 402 -22.51 -5.08 -1.45
C PHE A 402 -23.62 -4.03 -1.61
N THR A 403 -23.55 -3.18 -2.66
CA THR A 403 -24.50 -2.07 -2.83
C THR A 403 -25.71 -2.45 -3.67
N ARG A 404 -25.50 -3.09 -4.83
CA ARG A 404 -26.59 -3.44 -5.76
C ARG A 404 -27.20 -4.79 -5.51
N HIS A 405 -26.55 -5.64 -4.69
CA HIS A 405 -26.94 -7.02 -4.47
C HIS A 405 -27.00 -7.86 -5.76
N ASP A 406 -26.21 -7.47 -6.77
CA ASP A 406 -26.10 -8.15 -8.07
C ASP A 406 -25.08 -9.27 -7.98
N PHE A 407 -25.45 -10.36 -7.33
CA PHE A 407 -24.63 -11.57 -7.18
C PHE A 407 -25.52 -12.74 -6.73
N ASP A 408 -25.07 -13.96 -6.99
CA ASP A 408 -25.66 -15.16 -6.40
C ASP A 408 -24.86 -15.56 -5.14
N MET A 409 -23.56 -15.74 -5.29
CA MET A 409 -22.65 -16.11 -4.21
C MET A 409 -21.38 -15.22 -4.23
N SER A 410 -20.74 -15.08 -3.07
CA SER A 410 -19.44 -14.43 -2.94
C SER A 410 -18.65 -15.04 -1.78
N ILE A 411 -17.31 -14.97 -1.82
CA ILE A 411 -16.48 -15.31 -0.66
C ILE A 411 -15.80 -14.05 -0.17
N VAL A 412 -16.03 -13.72 1.09
CA VAL A 412 -15.46 -12.53 1.73
C VAL A 412 -15.24 -12.76 3.21
N GLY A 413 -14.24 -12.12 3.79
CA GLY A 413 -14.01 -12.09 5.23
C GLY A 413 -14.64 -10.86 5.85
N HIS A 414 -15.35 -11.04 6.94
CA HIS A 414 -15.83 -10.00 7.84
C HIS A 414 -14.81 -9.86 8.97
N ALA A 415 -14.30 -8.67 9.18
CA ALA A 415 -13.19 -8.42 10.11
C ALA A 415 -13.56 -7.47 11.27
N GLU A 416 -14.77 -6.95 11.26
CA GLU A 416 -15.25 -6.08 12.33
C GLU A 416 -15.59 -6.90 13.57
N PRO A 417 -15.05 -6.57 14.75
CA PRO A 417 -15.35 -7.31 15.96
C PRO A 417 -16.85 -7.33 16.28
N MET A 418 -17.37 -8.50 16.53
CA MET A 418 -18.76 -8.73 17.00
C MET A 418 -19.82 -8.14 16.05
N ASP A 419 -19.63 -8.21 14.75
CA ASP A 419 -20.55 -7.64 13.76
C ASP A 419 -21.77 -8.54 13.44
N TYR A 420 -22.13 -9.47 14.32
CA TYR A 420 -23.30 -10.36 14.16
C TYR A 420 -24.65 -9.62 14.02
N ASP A 421 -24.72 -8.34 14.37
CA ASP A 421 -25.91 -7.49 14.18
C ASP A 421 -26.22 -7.23 12.70
N ILE A 422 -25.27 -7.43 11.79
CA ILE A 422 -25.46 -7.31 10.34
C ILE A 422 -26.59 -8.22 9.82
N TYR A 423 -26.80 -9.36 10.46
CA TYR A 423 -27.88 -10.30 10.13
C TYR A 423 -29.27 -9.84 10.61
N ALA A 424 -29.34 -8.80 11.43
CA ALA A 424 -30.60 -8.17 11.82
C ALA A 424 -31.01 -7.01 10.89
N ARG A 425 -30.14 -6.62 9.93
CA ARG A 425 -30.39 -5.51 9.00
C ARG A 425 -31.09 -6.03 7.74
N ASP A 426 -32.30 -5.52 7.44
CA ASP A 426 -33.11 -6.00 6.31
C ASP A 426 -32.49 -5.75 4.92
N ASP A 427 -31.68 -4.70 4.80
CA ASP A 427 -31.04 -4.26 3.57
C ASP A 427 -29.61 -4.79 3.41
N TYR A 428 -29.14 -5.62 4.35
CA TYR A 428 -27.78 -6.17 4.22
C TYR A 428 -27.67 -7.11 3.02
N TYR A 429 -26.51 -7.21 2.41
CA TYR A 429 -26.33 -7.79 1.07
C TYR A 429 -26.73 -9.28 0.98
N PHE A 430 -26.68 -10.08 2.03
CA PHE A 430 -27.18 -11.49 2.03
C PHE A 430 -28.69 -11.58 1.79
N GLY A 431 -29.47 -10.60 2.21
CA GLY A 431 -30.92 -10.63 2.11
C GLY A 431 -31.62 -11.49 3.19
N TYR A 432 -30.91 -11.87 4.25
CA TYR A 432 -31.50 -12.60 5.37
C TYR A 432 -32.45 -11.72 6.17
N SER A 433 -33.62 -12.25 6.52
CA SER A 433 -34.58 -11.58 7.40
C SER A 433 -35.28 -12.59 8.29
N SER A 434 -35.14 -12.43 9.60
CA SER A 434 -35.73 -13.30 10.60
C SER A 434 -36.21 -12.48 11.80
N VAL A 435 -37.52 -12.56 12.09
CA VAL A 435 -38.12 -11.90 13.25
C VAL A 435 -37.53 -12.45 14.56
N GLU A 436 -37.28 -13.76 14.61
CA GLU A 436 -36.69 -14.40 15.80
C GLU A 436 -35.24 -13.93 16.02
N PHE A 437 -34.45 -13.81 14.94
CA PHE A 437 -33.08 -13.30 15.03
C PHE A 437 -33.04 -11.86 15.54
N LYS A 438 -33.88 -10.99 14.99
CA LYS A 438 -34.01 -9.60 15.46
C LYS A 438 -34.38 -9.51 16.93
N ALA A 439 -35.29 -10.39 17.40
CA ALA A 439 -35.64 -10.45 18.79
C ALA A 439 -34.47 -10.88 19.70
N LEU A 440 -33.61 -11.81 19.23
CA LEU A 440 -32.41 -12.22 19.97
C LEU A 440 -31.41 -11.06 20.07
N ILE A 441 -31.21 -10.30 19.00
CA ILE A 441 -30.33 -9.11 19.01
C ILE A 441 -30.86 -8.04 19.96
N ALA A 442 -32.17 -7.76 19.93
CA ALA A 442 -32.80 -6.82 20.87
C ALA A 442 -32.64 -7.27 22.32
N ALA A 443 -32.83 -8.56 22.61
CA ALA A 443 -32.66 -9.11 23.95
C ALA A 443 -31.19 -9.04 24.43
N LEU A 444 -30.23 -9.29 23.52
CA LEU A 444 -28.78 -9.16 23.78
C LEU A 444 -28.42 -7.73 24.17
N ASP A 445 -29.01 -6.77 23.48
CA ASP A 445 -28.75 -5.35 23.71
C ASP A 445 -29.34 -4.85 25.05
N ASP A 446 -30.44 -5.42 25.49
CA ASP A 446 -31.07 -5.15 26.81
C ASP A 446 -30.38 -5.86 27.99
N THR A 447 -29.60 -6.91 27.73
CA THR A 447 -28.97 -7.73 28.77
C THR A 447 -27.61 -7.15 29.16
N LEU A 448 -27.41 -6.89 30.46
CA LEU A 448 -26.20 -6.27 31.01
C LEU A 448 -25.24 -7.28 31.64
N ASP A 449 -25.74 -8.40 32.15
CA ASP A 449 -24.94 -9.42 32.82
C ASP A 449 -24.24 -10.36 31.82
N ASP A 450 -23.01 -10.69 32.10
CA ASP A 450 -22.17 -11.52 31.20
C ASP A 450 -22.75 -12.94 30.97
N PRO A 451 -23.26 -13.65 31.97
CA PRO A 451 -23.87 -14.97 31.76
C PRO A 451 -25.06 -14.94 30.79
N GLY A 452 -25.98 -13.98 30.98
CA GLY A 452 -27.16 -13.83 30.13
C GLY A 452 -26.78 -13.44 28.70
N ARG A 453 -25.79 -12.54 28.53
CA ARG A 453 -25.24 -12.18 27.22
C ARG A 453 -24.61 -13.38 26.51
N ARG A 454 -23.81 -14.19 27.23
CA ARG A 454 -23.20 -15.40 26.68
C ARG A 454 -24.26 -16.40 26.20
N GLU A 455 -25.31 -16.63 26.97
CA GLU A 455 -26.41 -17.52 26.55
C GLU A 455 -27.08 -17.02 25.26
N LEU A 456 -27.36 -15.71 25.19
CA LEU A 456 -27.98 -15.09 24.01
C LEU A 456 -27.05 -15.17 22.80
N LEU A 457 -25.76 -14.90 22.93
CA LEU A 457 -24.77 -15.05 21.87
C LEU A 457 -24.70 -16.49 21.33
N GLN A 458 -24.81 -17.49 22.22
CA GLN A 458 -24.87 -18.88 21.76
C GLN A 458 -26.18 -19.21 21.02
N LYS A 459 -27.34 -18.62 21.46
CA LYS A 459 -28.61 -18.75 20.72
C LYS A 459 -28.52 -18.10 19.33
N ILE A 460 -27.88 -16.93 19.21
CA ILE A 460 -27.62 -16.22 17.96
C ILE A 460 -26.80 -17.10 17.02
N GLN A 461 -25.70 -17.68 17.49
CA GLN A 461 -24.85 -18.59 16.69
C GLN A 461 -25.64 -19.81 16.20
N ARG A 462 -26.41 -20.48 17.08
CA ARG A 462 -27.24 -21.61 16.66
C ARG A 462 -28.28 -21.22 15.63
N LYS A 463 -28.89 -20.06 15.76
CA LYS A 463 -29.89 -19.56 14.80
C LYS A 463 -29.30 -19.35 13.43
N LEU A 464 -28.17 -18.65 13.33
CA LEU A 464 -27.46 -18.41 12.08
C LEU A 464 -27.05 -19.72 11.40
N ALA A 465 -26.51 -20.67 12.17
CA ALA A 465 -26.12 -21.97 11.66
C ALA A 465 -27.32 -22.79 11.18
N GLN A 466 -28.42 -22.85 11.96
CA GLN A 466 -29.63 -23.62 11.61
C GLN A 466 -30.34 -23.07 10.37
N ASP A 467 -30.32 -21.75 10.20
CA ASP A 467 -30.88 -21.07 9.02
C ASP A 467 -29.94 -21.14 7.81
N ALA A 468 -28.71 -21.65 8.02
CA ALA A 468 -27.68 -21.76 6.98
C ALA A 468 -27.59 -20.47 6.13
N VAL A 469 -27.55 -19.33 6.81
CA VAL A 469 -27.60 -18.01 6.14
C VAL A 469 -26.45 -17.87 5.16
N ASN A 470 -25.27 -18.34 5.56
CA ASN A 470 -24.06 -18.38 4.75
C ASN A 470 -23.40 -19.76 4.85
N GLY A 471 -22.54 -20.08 3.92
CA GLY A 471 -21.57 -21.14 4.10
C GLY A 471 -20.42 -20.63 4.98
N PHE A 472 -20.45 -20.92 6.28
CA PHE A 472 -19.37 -20.55 7.20
C PHE A 472 -18.16 -21.43 6.93
N LEU A 473 -17.03 -20.83 6.57
CA LEU A 473 -15.83 -21.55 6.11
C LEU A 473 -14.79 -21.65 7.22
N PHE A 474 -14.10 -20.55 7.48
CA PHE A 474 -13.04 -20.54 8.49
C PHE A 474 -12.80 -19.14 9.06
N GLN A 475 -12.29 -19.11 10.27
CA GLN A 475 -11.66 -17.94 10.84
C GLN A 475 -10.31 -17.75 10.16
N TYR A 476 -10.06 -16.52 9.66
CA TYR A 476 -8.80 -16.17 9.04
C TYR A 476 -7.66 -16.19 10.06
N PRO A 477 -6.53 -16.86 9.78
CA PRO A 477 -5.42 -16.94 10.71
C PRO A 477 -4.67 -15.63 10.78
N ARG A 478 -4.09 -15.33 11.91
CA ARG A 478 -3.04 -14.35 12.07
C ARG A 478 -1.71 -15.06 11.97
N LEU A 479 -0.85 -14.63 11.06
CA LEU A 479 0.48 -15.18 10.86
C LEU A 479 1.50 -14.08 11.18
N ASP A 480 2.13 -14.16 12.33
CA ASP A 480 3.11 -13.16 12.76
C ASP A 480 4.50 -13.82 12.82
N ILE A 481 5.51 -13.08 12.40
CA ILE A 481 6.92 -13.50 12.38
C ILE A 481 7.73 -12.40 13.03
N TRP A 482 8.67 -12.76 13.92
CA TRP A 482 9.59 -11.77 14.50
C TRP A 482 10.93 -12.40 14.85
N ASN A 483 11.95 -11.56 15.02
CA ASN A 483 13.26 -11.95 15.48
C ASN A 483 13.15 -12.62 16.85
N ALA A 484 13.72 -13.80 17.02
CA ALA A 484 13.63 -14.61 18.23
C ALA A 484 14.17 -13.90 19.49
N HIS A 485 15.04 -12.88 19.33
CA HIS A 485 15.55 -12.05 20.41
C HIS A 485 14.63 -10.86 20.79
N LEU A 486 13.56 -10.61 20.05
CA LEU A 486 12.55 -9.60 20.38
C LEU A 486 11.48 -10.24 21.29
N LEU A 487 11.52 -9.90 22.55
CA LEU A 487 10.67 -10.46 23.59
C LEU A 487 9.47 -9.55 23.89
N ASP A 488 8.43 -10.11 24.52
CA ASP A 488 7.22 -9.42 24.96
C ASP A 488 6.49 -8.59 23.88
N LEU A 489 6.73 -8.92 22.59
CA LEU A 489 5.92 -8.42 21.50
C LEU A 489 4.52 -9.05 21.58
N ARG A 490 3.48 -8.22 21.58
CA ARG A 490 2.10 -8.67 21.70
C ARG A 490 1.29 -8.32 20.48
N PHE A 491 0.44 -9.24 20.11
CA PHE A 491 -0.48 -9.08 19.01
C PHE A 491 -1.90 -9.22 19.52
N ASP A 492 -2.70 -8.17 19.38
CA ASP A 492 -4.11 -8.19 19.73
C ASP A 492 -4.92 -8.89 18.63
N ALA A 493 -5.71 -9.89 19.00
CA ALA A 493 -6.57 -10.64 18.07
C ALA A 493 -7.77 -9.81 17.58
N ILE A 494 -8.30 -8.94 18.43
CA ILE A 494 -9.56 -8.23 18.20
C ILE A 494 -9.40 -7.09 17.20
N LEU A 495 -8.46 -6.17 17.45
CA LEU A 495 -8.22 -5.02 16.58
C LEU A 495 -7.00 -5.18 15.66
N GLY A 496 -6.34 -6.32 15.73
CA GLY A 496 -5.12 -6.57 14.94
C GLY A 496 -3.93 -5.72 15.36
N VAL A 497 -3.94 -5.11 16.54
CA VAL A 497 -2.91 -4.20 17.04
C VAL A 497 -1.59 -4.92 17.22
N VAL A 498 -0.49 -4.22 16.89
CA VAL A 498 0.87 -4.59 17.25
C VAL A 498 1.26 -3.79 18.49
N ASP A 499 1.09 -4.38 19.68
CA ASP A 499 1.41 -3.72 20.95
C ASP A 499 2.91 -3.85 21.25
N LEU A 500 3.60 -2.73 21.17
CA LEU A 500 5.04 -2.60 21.40
C LEU A 500 5.37 -2.01 22.78
N SER A 501 4.36 -1.77 23.62
CA SER A 501 4.53 -1.09 24.91
C SER A 501 5.46 -1.82 25.88
N ARG A 502 5.63 -3.14 25.74
CA ARG A 502 6.49 -3.99 26.55
C ARG A 502 7.60 -4.69 25.77
N ALA A 503 7.60 -4.55 24.45
CA ALA A 503 8.58 -5.21 23.60
C ALA A 503 10.00 -4.71 23.90
N HIS A 504 10.96 -5.64 23.95
CA HIS A 504 12.37 -5.36 24.17
C HIS A 504 13.24 -6.47 23.56
N PHE A 505 14.49 -6.15 23.27
CA PHE A 505 15.44 -7.18 22.89
C PHE A 505 16.09 -7.78 24.13
N ASP A 506 16.26 -9.09 24.17
CA ASP A 506 17.13 -9.72 25.14
C ASP A 506 18.58 -9.25 24.90
N GLY A 507 19.43 -9.23 25.92
CA GLY A 507 20.80 -8.73 25.85
C GLY A 507 21.75 -9.47 24.88
N GLY A 508 21.24 -10.37 24.06
CA GLY A 508 21.88 -11.01 22.91
C GLY A 508 21.79 -10.13 21.67
N ALA A 509 22.90 -9.74 21.08
CA ALA A 509 23.02 -8.86 19.96
C ALA A 509 22.00 -9.15 18.83
N SER A 510 21.29 -8.14 18.36
CA SER A 510 20.46 -8.21 17.16
C SER A 510 21.32 -8.70 15.97
N ALA A 511 21.03 -9.87 15.44
CA ALA A 511 21.85 -10.51 14.39
C ALA A 511 21.68 -9.89 13.00
N GLY A 512 20.98 -8.76 12.85
CA GLY A 512 20.63 -8.22 11.56
C GLY A 512 20.92 -6.73 11.29
N SER A 513 21.24 -5.90 12.32
CA SER A 513 21.38 -4.45 12.12
C SER A 513 22.81 -3.91 12.00
N ALA A 514 23.79 -4.77 11.73
CA ALA A 514 25.21 -4.40 11.62
C ALA A 514 25.54 -3.55 10.37
N GLY A 515 24.79 -2.51 10.10
CA GLY A 515 25.02 -1.62 8.96
C GLY A 515 24.42 -0.22 9.04
N ARG A 516 23.72 0.12 10.13
CA ARG A 516 23.11 1.46 10.23
C ARG A 516 24.00 2.43 11.00
N ASN A 517 24.72 3.26 10.27
CA ASN A 517 25.41 4.43 10.80
C ASN A 517 24.40 5.42 11.39
N GLY A 518 24.14 5.31 12.68
CA GLY A 518 23.34 6.24 13.48
C GLY A 518 24.18 7.34 14.10
N ALA A 519 24.78 8.19 13.29
CA ALA A 519 25.41 9.41 13.79
C ALA A 519 24.66 10.61 13.22
N GLY A 520 23.79 11.23 14.04
CA GLY A 520 23.33 12.56 13.67
C GLY A 520 21.93 13.03 14.04
N LEU A 521 21.20 12.43 14.99
CA LEU A 521 19.84 12.92 15.30
C LEU A 521 19.64 13.59 16.67
N GLU A 522 20.65 13.69 17.52
CA GLU A 522 20.50 14.41 18.81
C GLU A 522 20.53 15.95 18.72
N ARG A 523 20.69 16.54 17.54
CA ARG A 523 20.74 18.03 17.36
C ARG A 523 19.55 18.65 16.64
N GLY A 524 18.47 17.90 16.35
CA GLY A 524 17.35 18.37 15.52
C GLY A 524 16.08 18.83 16.23
N ALA A 525 15.95 18.64 17.56
CA ALA A 525 14.69 18.90 18.28
C ALA A 525 14.37 20.38 18.56
N ARG A 526 15.16 21.32 18.06
CA ARG A 526 14.95 22.79 18.23
C ARG A 526 15.16 23.61 16.95
N ALA A 527 14.80 23.12 15.78
CA ALA A 527 14.79 23.95 14.58
C ALA A 527 13.37 24.03 14.05
N GLY A 528 12.82 25.24 14.11
CA GLY A 528 11.47 25.58 13.64
C GLY A 528 11.23 25.24 12.17
N MET A 529 9.96 25.11 11.85
CA MET A 529 9.38 24.89 10.55
C MET A 529 10.03 25.75 9.45
N ASN A 530 10.91 25.16 8.67
CA ASN A 530 11.28 25.70 7.37
C ASN A 530 10.83 24.69 6.32
N THR A 531 9.69 24.95 5.71
CA THR A 531 9.13 24.25 4.54
C THR A 531 9.92 24.56 3.26
N ALA A 532 11.25 24.51 3.33
CA ALA A 532 12.10 24.67 2.17
C ALA A 532 12.32 23.28 1.54
N SER A 533 11.74 23.03 0.34
CA SER A 533 12.09 21.85 -0.49
C SER A 533 13.62 21.70 -0.53
N PRO A 534 14.13 20.45 -0.42
CA PRO A 534 15.56 20.20 -0.39
C PRO A 534 16.26 20.82 -1.62
N ARG A 535 17.34 21.54 -1.37
CA ARG A 535 18.14 22.27 -2.38
C ARG A 535 18.45 21.50 -3.67
N PRO A 536 18.71 20.16 -3.69
CA PRO A 536 19.08 19.47 -4.94
C PRO A 536 17.95 19.39 -5.98
N ILE A 537 16.67 19.32 -5.60
CA ILE A 537 15.55 19.26 -6.55
C ILE A 537 15.30 20.62 -7.18
N ARG A 538 15.39 21.70 -6.39
CA ARG A 538 15.33 23.05 -6.96
C ARG A 538 16.45 23.28 -7.97
N PHE A 539 17.63 22.73 -7.74
CA PHE A 539 18.76 22.83 -8.64
C PHE A 539 18.55 21.99 -9.91
N ALA A 540 18.07 20.74 -9.80
CA ALA A 540 17.78 19.88 -10.95
C ALA A 540 16.61 20.41 -11.79
N GLY A 541 15.55 20.89 -11.17
CA GLY A 541 14.43 21.54 -11.85
C GLY A 541 14.85 22.85 -12.54
N ALA A 542 15.64 23.69 -11.88
CA ALA A 542 16.19 24.90 -12.47
C ALA A 542 17.14 24.60 -13.64
N LEU A 543 17.97 23.57 -13.52
CA LEU A 543 18.86 23.14 -14.60
C LEU A 543 18.07 22.62 -15.82
N MET A 544 17.07 21.77 -15.63
CA MET A 544 16.20 21.28 -16.69
C MET A 544 15.42 22.42 -17.36
N SER A 545 14.88 23.35 -16.58
CA SER A 545 14.20 24.55 -17.12
C SER A 545 15.15 25.46 -17.90
N ALA A 546 16.39 25.62 -17.42
CA ALA A 546 17.41 26.40 -18.14
C ALA A 546 17.80 25.71 -19.45
N ILE A 547 17.97 24.39 -19.45
CA ILE A 547 18.26 23.61 -20.68
C ILE A 547 17.09 23.75 -21.66
N ALA A 548 15.87 23.58 -21.24
CA ALA A 548 14.67 23.73 -22.06
C ALA A 548 14.56 25.14 -22.63
N LEU A 549 14.80 26.18 -21.83
CA LEU A 549 14.80 27.56 -22.26
C LEU A 549 15.90 27.85 -23.30
N ILE A 550 17.12 27.35 -23.06
CA ILE A 550 18.24 27.49 -23.99
C ILE A 550 17.91 26.83 -25.34
N LEU A 551 17.36 25.60 -25.29
CA LEU A 551 16.94 24.88 -26.49
C LEU A 551 15.83 25.61 -27.24
N CYS A 552 14.82 26.12 -26.53
CA CYS A 552 13.76 26.94 -27.12
C CYS A 552 14.30 28.24 -27.75
N LEU A 553 15.19 28.94 -27.05
CA LEU A 553 15.84 30.17 -27.61
C LEU A 553 16.68 29.89 -28.84
N LEU A 554 17.44 28.79 -28.83
CA LEU A 554 18.22 28.34 -29.96
C LEU A 554 17.31 27.97 -31.14
N ALA A 555 16.22 27.27 -30.90
CA ALA A 555 15.24 26.90 -31.91
C ALA A 555 14.55 28.14 -32.49
N ALA A 556 14.08 29.05 -31.64
CA ALA A 556 13.45 30.30 -32.08
C ALA A 556 14.37 31.15 -32.93
N ARG A 557 15.65 31.26 -32.54
CA ARG A 557 16.68 31.97 -33.34
C ARG A 557 16.97 31.29 -34.68
N ARG A 558 16.84 29.97 -34.76
CA ARG A 558 17.27 29.18 -35.94
C ARG A 558 16.14 28.90 -36.93
N PHE A 559 14.90 28.76 -36.45
CA PHE A 559 13.74 28.35 -37.25
C PHE A 559 12.57 29.35 -37.22
N GLY A 560 12.70 30.42 -36.45
CA GLY A 560 11.68 31.44 -36.28
C GLY A 560 10.66 31.14 -35.16
N ALA A 561 10.02 32.22 -34.69
CA ALA A 561 9.05 32.14 -33.57
C ALA A 561 7.79 31.36 -33.96
N ALA A 562 7.37 31.39 -35.22
CA ALA A 562 6.20 30.68 -35.72
C ALA A 562 6.34 29.15 -35.60
N TYR A 563 7.51 28.59 -35.89
CA TYR A 563 7.80 27.18 -35.72
C TYR A 563 7.68 26.76 -34.23
N LEU A 564 8.30 27.53 -33.35
CA LEU A 564 8.23 27.24 -31.90
C LEU A 564 6.79 27.36 -31.37
N ALA A 565 6.05 28.39 -31.81
CA ALA A 565 4.64 28.57 -31.45
C ALA A 565 3.76 27.39 -31.88
N GLY A 566 3.98 26.89 -33.13
CA GLY A 566 3.30 25.69 -33.63
C GLY A 566 3.59 24.46 -32.79
N ARG A 567 4.83 24.21 -32.41
CA ARG A 567 5.22 23.07 -31.54
C ARG A 567 4.66 23.19 -30.13
N LEU A 568 4.67 24.38 -29.53
CA LEU A 568 4.06 24.65 -28.24
C LEU A 568 2.52 24.52 -28.31
N GLY A 569 1.91 24.91 -29.45
CA GLY A 569 0.48 24.70 -29.69
C GLY A 569 0.09 23.23 -29.71
N VAL A 570 0.89 22.38 -30.39
CA VAL A 570 0.71 20.92 -30.38
C VAL A 570 0.87 20.35 -28.97
N LEU A 571 1.90 20.76 -28.23
CA LEU A 571 2.12 20.33 -26.84
C LEU A 571 0.91 20.70 -25.96
N ALA A 572 0.44 21.93 -26.03
CA ALA A 572 -0.73 22.40 -25.28
C ALA A 572 -2.01 21.61 -25.65
N ALA A 573 -2.26 21.39 -26.95
CA ALA A 573 -3.41 20.62 -27.43
C ALA A 573 -3.36 19.17 -26.93
N THR A 574 -2.17 18.54 -26.96
CA THR A 574 -1.97 17.17 -26.46
C THR A 574 -2.24 17.10 -24.95
N LEU A 575 -1.78 18.07 -24.17
CA LEU A 575 -2.01 18.10 -22.72
C LEU A 575 -3.47 18.33 -22.39
N ILE A 576 -4.18 19.23 -23.10
CA ILE A 576 -5.62 19.45 -22.92
C ILE A 576 -6.40 18.18 -23.25
N ALA A 577 -6.09 17.52 -24.36
CA ALA A 577 -6.73 16.27 -24.72
C ALA A 577 -6.47 15.18 -23.69
N ALA A 578 -5.23 15.05 -23.19
CA ALA A 578 -4.88 14.09 -22.16
C ALA A 578 -5.61 14.34 -20.85
N THR A 579 -5.69 15.58 -20.37
CA THR A 579 -6.44 15.90 -19.13
C THR A 579 -7.92 15.54 -19.27
N GLY A 580 -8.54 15.81 -20.42
CA GLY A 580 -9.94 15.44 -20.71
C GLY A 580 -10.16 13.94 -20.72
N ILE A 581 -9.30 13.19 -21.41
CA ILE A 581 -9.36 11.72 -21.49
C ILE A 581 -9.18 11.10 -20.09
N VAL A 582 -8.16 11.53 -19.34
CA VAL A 582 -7.89 11.01 -17.99
C VAL A 582 -9.07 11.30 -17.07
N PHE A 583 -9.62 12.52 -17.10
CA PHE A 583 -10.77 12.89 -16.29
C PHE A 583 -11.99 12.01 -16.61
N ILE A 584 -12.29 11.80 -17.91
CA ILE A 584 -13.42 10.95 -18.35
C ILE A 584 -13.24 9.51 -17.90
N ILE A 585 -12.03 8.92 -18.09
CA ILE A 585 -11.74 7.55 -17.69
C ILE A 585 -11.95 7.38 -16.18
N VAL A 586 -11.45 8.33 -15.38
CA VAL A 586 -11.59 8.30 -13.92
C VAL A 586 -13.06 8.45 -13.49
N GLN A 587 -13.89 9.21 -14.22
CA GLN A 587 -15.33 9.33 -13.93
C GLN A 587 -16.13 8.07 -14.28
N ILE A 588 -15.73 7.35 -15.35
CA ILE A 588 -16.41 6.13 -15.80
C ILE A 588 -15.98 4.93 -14.93
N ALA A 589 -14.82 5.02 -14.29
CA ALA A 589 -14.27 3.92 -13.48
C ALA A 589 -15.28 3.52 -12.37
N PRO A 590 -15.71 2.24 -12.31
CA PRO A 590 -16.71 1.79 -11.35
C PRO A 590 -16.24 1.89 -9.91
N GLY A 591 -17.16 2.25 -9.00
CA GLY A 591 -16.94 2.30 -7.55
C GLY A 591 -16.95 3.73 -6.97
N ASP A 592 -17.63 3.88 -5.83
CA ASP A 592 -17.74 5.14 -5.09
C ASP A 592 -16.53 5.33 -4.16
N PRO A 593 -15.71 6.40 -4.32
CA PRO A 593 -14.55 6.66 -3.44
C PRO A 593 -14.95 6.76 -1.96
N VAL A 594 -16.10 7.39 -1.66
CA VAL A 594 -16.55 7.58 -0.27
C VAL A 594 -16.86 6.23 0.39
N ARG A 595 -17.57 5.37 -0.32
CA ARG A 595 -17.87 4.02 0.18
C ARG A 595 -16.59 3.18 0.38
N TYR A 596 -15.64 3.30 -0.56
CA TYR A 596 -14.36 2.64 -0.40
C TYR A 596 -13.59 3.09 0.85
N MET A 597 -13.61 4.42 1.12
CA MET A 597 -12.89 5.00 2.26
C MET A 597 -13.55 4.70 3.61
N MET A 598 -14.87 4.59 3.66
CA MET A 598 -15.63 4.45 4.90
C MET A 598 -16.04 3.01 5.23
N GLY A 599 -15.80 2.06 4.30
CA GLY A 599 -16.08 0.64 4.51
C GLY A 599 -17.57 0.26 4.46
N MET A 600 -17.85 -1.01 4.77
CA MET A 600 -19.18 -1.60 4.69
C MET A 600 -20.14 -1.14 5.81
N GLN A 601 -19.60 -0.76 6.96
CA GLN A 601 -20.37 -0.40 8.16
C GLN A 601 -20.74 1.09 8.25
N ALA A 602 -20.31 1.90 7.25
CA ALA A 602 -20.47 3.35 7.31
C ALA A 602 -21.92 3.81 7.32
N ASP A 603 -22.22 4.69 8.25
CA ASP A 603 -23.52 5.36 8.38
C ASP A 603 -23.79 6.28 7.18
N PRO A 604 -25.01 6.27 6.60
CA PRO A 604 -25.39 7.10 5.46
C PRO A 604 -25.17 8.62 5.66
N GLN A 605 -25.36 9.13 6.89
CA GLN A 605 -25.14 10.55 7.19
C GLN A 605 -23.65 10.89 7.14
N SER A 606 -22.80 10.05 7.71
CA SER A 606 -21.35 10.21 7.66
C SER A 606 -20.81 10.09 6.23
N MET A 607 -21.39 9.22 5.40
CA MET A 607 -21.07 9.14 3.96
C MET A 607 -21.44 10.42 3.21
N ALA A 608 -22.61 10.97 3.47
CA ALA A 608 -23.06 12.22 2.84
C ALA A 608 -22.16 13.41 3.25
N ALA A 609 -21.80 13.50 4.54
CA ALA A 609 -20.87 14.51 5.04
C ALA A 609 -19.49 14.40 4.38
N THR A 610 -18.96 13.18 4.25
CA THR A 610 -17.68 12.94 3.58
C THR A 610 -17.74 13.30 2.10
N ARG A 611 -18.82 12.95 1.38
CA ARG A 611 -19.00 13.29 -0.03
C ARG A 611 -18.98 14.80 -0.25
N HIS A 612 -19.65 15.55 0.62
CA HIS A 612 -19.66 17.01 0.59
C HIS A 612 -18.26 17.59 0.86
N GLN A 613 -17.55 17.07 1.86
CA GLN A 613 -16.18 17.52 2.18
C GLN A 613 -15.19 17.28 1.02
N LEU A 614 -15.40 16.22 0.23
CA LEU A 614 -14.57 15.89 -0.93
C LEU A 614 -14.99 16.61 -2.21
N GLY A 615 -16.09 17.39 -2.19
CA GLY A 615 -16.64 18.08 -3.37
C GLY A 615 -17.13 17.14 -4.46
N LEU A 616 -17.50 15.90 -4.09
CA LEU A 616 -17.99 14.89 -5.03
C LEU A 616 -19.46 15.07 -5.39
N ASP A 617 -20.15 15.97 -4.73
CA ASP A 617 -21.51 16.46 -5.03
C ASP A 617 -21.54 17.50 -6.16
N ILE A 618 -20.37 18.07 -6.54
CA ILE A 618 -20.26 19.04 -7.62
C ILE A 618 -20.35 18.31 -8.99
N ALA A 619 -21.11 18.91 -9.94
CA ALA A 619 -21.24 18.34 -11.28
C ALA A 619 -19.86 18.15 -11.98
N PRO A 620 -19.71 17.12 -12.85
CA PRO A 620 -18.41 16.76 -13.41
C PRO A 620 -17.70 17.87 -14.20
N LEU A 621 -18.44 18.63 -15.03
CA LEU A 621 -17.84 19.67 -15.88
C LEU A 621 -17.25 20.85 -15.07
N PRO A 622 -17.98 21.47 -14.12
CA PRO A 622 -17.38 22.47 -13.22
C PRO A 622 -16.17 21.93 -12.46
N ARG A 623 -16.22 20.69 -11.99
CA ARG A 623 -15.10 20.05 -11.28
C ARG A 623 -13.88 19.87 -12.18
N TYR A 624 -14.06 19.47 -13.45
CA TYR A 624 -12.98 19.38 -14.44
C TYR A 624 -12.34 20.75 -14.68
N LEU A 625 -13.15 21.77 -14.94
CA LEU A 625 -12.64 23.12 -15.21
C LEU A 625 -11.90 23.73 -14.01
N HIS A 626 -12.41 23.49 -12.80
CA HIS A 626 -11.74 23.92 -11.56
C HIS A 626 -10.38 23.22 -11.41
N TRP A 627 -10.33 21.89 -11.62
CA TRP A 627 -9.09 21.11 -11.55
C TRP A 627 -8.06 21.54 -12.59
N VAL A 628 -8.46 21.71 -13.87
CA VAL A 628 -7.55 22.16 -14.94
C VAL A 628 -7.05 23.59 -14.67
N SER A 629 -7.91 24.47 -14.18
CA SER A 629 -7.51 25.80 -13.73
C SER A 629 -6.48 25.72 -12.59
N GLY A 630 -6.68 24.84 -11.63
CA GLY A 630 -5.73 24.58 -10.54
C GLY A 630 -4.36 24.13 -11.06
N LEU A 631 -4.32 23.19 -12.01
CA LEU A 631 -3.08 22.70 -12.62
C LEU A 631 -2.24 23.84 -13.23
N LEU A 632 -2.87 24.84 -13.86
CA LEU A 632 -2.16 25.99 -14.44
C LEU A 632 -1.49 26.88 -13.37
N HIS A 633 -1.98 26.82 -12.14
CA HIS A 633 -1.40 27.53 -10.98
C HIS A 633 -0.51 26.64 -10.09
N GLY A 634 -0.30 25.37 -10.51
CA GLY A 634 0.49 24.40 -9.75
C GLY A 634 -0.28 23.74 -8.61
N ASP A 635 -1.60 23.90 -8.56
CA ASP A 635 -2.48 23.20 -7.63
C ASP A 635 -3.02 21.91 -8.28
N PHE A 636 -2.56 20.79 -7.79
CA PHE A 636 -2.97 19.45 -8.24
C PHE A 636 -4.20 18.93 -7.48
N GLY A 637 -4.76 19.71 -6.57
CA GLY A 637 -5.85 19.35 -5.66
C GLY A 637 -5.35 18.66 -4.38
N THR A 638 -6.31 18.22 -3.56
CA THR A 638 -6.05 17.55 -2.29
C THR A 638 -6.40 16.08 -2.38
N SER A 639 -5.48 15.20 -1.97
CA SER A 639 -5.68 13.75 -1.90
C SER A 639 -6.90 13.40 -1.05
N PHE A 640 -7.76 12.54 -1.57
CA PHE A 640 -8.92 12.05 -0.81
C PHE A 640 -8.49 11.16 0.35
N THR A 641 -7.47 10.32 0.11
CA THR A 641 -6.95 9.37 1.08
C THR A 641 -6.10 10.07 2.14
N TYR A 642 -5.03 10.77 1.72
CA TYR A 642 -4.02 11.32 2.65
C TYR A 642 -4.37 12.71 3.21
N ARG A 643 -5.41 13.38 2.68
CA ARG A 643 -5.87 14.73 3.11
C ARG A 643 -4.79 15.81 3.04
N ILE A 644 -3.86 15.71 2.10
CA ILE A 644 -2.79 16.69 1.84
C ILE A 644 -2.75 17.08 0.36
N PRO A 645 -2.09 18.21 0.02
CA PRO A 645 -1.94 18.63 -1.37
C PRO A 645 -1.24 17.55 -2.22
N VAL A 646 -1.81 17.17 -3.37
CA VAL A 646 -1.27 16.15 -4.27
C VAL A 646 0.09 16.56 -4.81
N GLY A 647 0.33 17.87 -5.01
CA GLY A 647 1.63 18.40 -5.43
C GLY A 647 2.76 18.03 -4.46
N GLN A 648 2.48 17.99 -3.15
CA GLN A 648 3.44 17.54 -2.16
C GLN A 648 3.75 16.05 -2.31
N LEU A 649 2.72 15.20 -2.45
CA LEU A 649 2.90 13.75 -2.69
C LEU A 649 3.77 13.49 -3.92
N ILE A 650 3.47 14.16 -5.03
CA ILE A 650 4.23 14.05 -6.27
C ILE A 650 5.69 14.48 -6.06
N ALA A 651 5.92 15.61 -5.40
CA ALA A 651 7.28 16.11 -5.15
C ALA A 651 8.11 15.16 -4.28
N GLU A 652 7.53 14.55 -3.26
CA GLU A 652 8.18 13.54 -2.43
C GLU A 652 8.57 12.30 -3.26
N ARG A 653 7.69 11.83 -4.16
CA ARG A 653 7.92 10.64 -4.99
C ARG A 653 8.90 10.85 -6.13
N LEU A 654 8.91 12.05 -6.72
CA LEU A 654 9.87 12.42 -7.77
C LEU A 654 11.32 12.31 -7.30
N GLN A 655 11.58 12.49 -5.99
CA GLN A 655 12.91 12.34 -5.40
C GLN A 655 13.46 10.92 -5.52
N VAL A 656 12.61 9.93 -5.77
CA VAL A 656 13.00 8.54 -5.96
C VAL A 656 12.90 8.15 -7.43
N SER A 657 11.76 8.37 -8.07
CA SER A 657 11.53 7.91 -9.45
C SER A 657 12.43 8.58 -10.47
N LEU A 658 12.70 9.89 -10.33
CA LEU A 658 13.54 10.61 -11.29
C LEU A 658 15.01 10.18 -11.23
N PRO A 659 15.67 10.09 -10.05
CA PRO A 659 17.02 9.53 -9.95
C PRO A 659 17.09 8.07 -10.40
N LEU A 660 16.07 7.25 -10.09
CA LEU A 660 16.00 5.85 -10.52
C LEU A 660 16.00 5.76 -12.06
N ALA A 661 15.12 6.50 -12.72
CA ALA A 661 15.04 6.52 -14.19
C ALA A 661 16.34 7.04 -14.82
N ALA A 662 16.92 8.11 -14.24
CA ALA A 662 18.19 8.65 -14.72
C ALA A 662 19.34 7.66 -14.55
N LEU A 663 19.45 6.99 -13.40
CA LEU A 663 20.47 5.98 -13.15
C LEU A 663 20.29 4.77 -14.07
N ALA A 664 19.07 4.29 -14.27
CA ALA A 664 18.76 3.20 -15.19
C ALA A 664 19.12 3.56 -16.65
N LEU A 665 18.84 4.79 -17.09
CA LEU A 665 19.22 5.27 -18.41
C LEU A 665 20.74 5.36 -18.57
N LEU A 666 21.45 5.86 -17.56
CA LEU A 666 22.91 5.91 -17.56
C LEU A 666 23.53 4.51 -17.62
N LEU A 667 23.05 3.57 -16.79
CA LEU A 667 23.50 2.19 -16.79
C LEU A 667 23.20 1.49 -18.12
N SER A 668 21.98 1.66 -18.65
CA SER A 668 21.63 1.07 -19.96
C SER A 668 22.53 1.58 -21.09
N THR A 669 22.82 2.87 -21.07
CA THR A 669 23.75 3.49 -22.05
C THR A 669 25.16 2.98 -21.85
N ALA A 670 25.66 2.94 -20.63
CA ALA A 670 27.01 2.46 -20.31
C ALA A 670 27.23 1.00 -20.74
N ILE A 671 26.20 0.16 -20.65
CA ILE A 671 26.22 -1.24 -21.09
C ILE A 671 26.08 -1.34 -22.63
N ALA A 672 25.12 -0.61 -23.20
CA ALA A 672 24.77 -0.74 -24.62
C ALA A 672 25.90 -0.28 -25.58
N PHE A 673 26.57 0.81 -25.22
CA PHE A 673 27.60 1.39 -26.13
C PHE A 673 28.79 0.45 -26.38
N PRO A 674 29.46 -0.11 -25.34
CA PRO A 674 30.53 -1.09 -25.54
C PRO A 674 30.04 -2.33 -26.30
N VAL A 675 28.88 -2.86 -25.96
CA VAL A 675 28.30 -4.05 -26.62
C VAL A 675 28.08 -3.77 -28.11
N ALA A 676 27.43 -2.65 -28.45
CA ALA A 676 27.15 -2.30 -29.83
C ALA A 676 28.44 -2.04 -30.64
N LEU A 677 29.43 -1.31 -30.08
CA LEU A 677 30.69 -1.00 -30.72
C LEU A 677 31.53 -2.24 -31.01
N ILE A 678 31.65 -3.15 -30.00
CA ILE A 678 32.40 -4.41 -30.15
C ILE A 678 31.70 -5.33 -31.15
N SER A 679 30.38 -5.44 -31.09
CA SER A 679 29.58 -6.25 -31.99
C SER A 679 29.65 -5.73 -33.44
N ALA A 680 29.55 -4.42 -33.67
CA ALA A 680 29.68 -3.82 -34.99
C ALA A 680 31.11 -3.96 -35.58
N ALA A 681 32.15 -3.77 -34.71
CA ALA A 681 33.54 -3.93 -35.13
C ALA A 681 33.90 -5.38 -35.47
N ARG A 682 33.22 -6.35 -34.88
CA ARG A 682 33.49 -7.80 -35.04
C ARG A 682 32.37 -8.52 -35.77
N ARG A 683 31.64 -7.82 -36.63
CA ARG A 683 30.47 -8.34 -37.36
C ARG A 683 30.77 -9.70 -38.01
N GLY A 684 29.88 -10.68 -37.79
CA GLY A 684 30.01 -12.02 -38.36
C GLY A 684 30.99 -12.96 -37.65
N ARG A 685 31.65 -12.51 -36.56
CA ARG A 685 32.51 -13.36 -35.72
C ARG A 685 31.75 -13.96 -34.55
N ALA A 686 32.29 -14.99 -33.94
CA ALA A 686 31.69 -15.62 -32.76
C ALA A 686 31.37 -14.63 -31.62
N SER A 687 32.24 -13.61 -31.38
CA SER A 687 31.97 -12.55 -30.38
C SER A 687 30.75 -11.70 -30.71
N ASP A 688 30.46 -11.45 -31.98
CA ASP A 688 29.22 -10.74 -32.41
C ASP A 688 28.01 -11.62 -32.13
N ALA A 689 28.07 -12.92 -32.44
CA ALA A 689 26.99 -13.85 -32.19
C ALA A 689 26.71 -13.98 -30.68
N VAL A 690 27.75 -14.09 -29.84
CA VAL A 690 27.60 -14.17 -28.37
C VAL A 690 26.98 -12.89 -27.79
N LEU A 691 27.50 -11.70 -28.18
CA LEU A 691 26.97 -10.42 -27.71
C LEU A 691 25.51 -10.21 -28.13
N THR A 692 25.19 -10.58 -29.38
CA THR A 692 23.82 -10.53 -29.88
C THR A 692 22.91 -11.54 -29.11
N GLY A 693 23.40 -12.73 -28.81
CA GLY A 693 22.69 -13.68 -27.99
C GLY A 693 22.43 -13.18 -26.57
N ILE A 694 23.42 -12.56 -25.91
CA ILE A 694 23.24 -11.94 -24.58
C ILE A 694 22.20 -10.81 -24.64
N THR A 695 22.21 -9.97 -25.67
CA THR A 695 21.19 -8.91 -25.83
C THR A 695 19.79 -9.49 -26.06
N GLN A 696 19.67 -10.63 -26.76
CA GLN A 696 18.37 -11.32 -26.91
C GLN A 696 17.85 -11.86 -25.57
N LEU A 697 18.73 -12.46 -24.76
CA LEU A 697 18.38 -12.91 -23.41
C LEU A 697 17.95 -11.75 -22.53
N GLY A 698 18.66 -10.61 -22.58
CA GLY A 698 18.29 -9.41 -21.82
C GLY A 698 16.91 -8.84 -22.17
N LEU A 699 16.42 -9.08 -23.40
CA LEU A 699 15.05 -8.72 -23.80
C LEU A 699 14.01 -9.74 -23.37
N ALA A 700 14.36 -11.01 -23.32
CA ALA A 700 13.44 -12.09 -23.00
C ALA A 700 13.12 -12.16 -21.49
N VAL A 701 14.06 -11.71 -20.66
CA VAL A 701 13.92 -11.75 -19.20
C VAL A 701 13.07 -10.58 -18.70
N PRO A 702 11.93 -10.83 -18.02
CA PRO A 702 11.14 -9.77 -17.42
C PRO A 702 11.94 -9.00 -16.35
N ASN A 703 11.87 -7.69 -16.35
CA ASN A 703 12.64 -6.83 -15.43
C ASN A 703 12.30 -7.11 -13.94
N PHE A 704 11.03 -7.39 -13.61
CA PHE A 704 10.63 -7.70 -12.23
C PHE A 704 11.24 -9.05 -11.76
N TRP A 705 11.26 -10.05 -12.63
CA TRP A 705 11.86 -11.34 -12.31
C TRP A 705 13.38 -11.22 -12.10
N LEU A 706 14.06 -10.45 -12.96
CA LEU A 706 15.46 -10.13 -12.76
C LEU A 706 15.67 -9.37 -11.43
N GLY A 707 14.77 -8.41 -11.11
CA GLY A 707 14.79 -7.68 -9.85
C GLY A 707 14.72 -8.62 -8.63
N MET A 708 13.81 -9.59 -8.65
CA MET A 708 13.69 -10.60 -7.58
C MET A 708 14.96 -11.46 -7.46
N LEU A 709 15.54 -11.91 -8.57
CA LEU A 709 16.79 -12.67 -8.55
C LEU A 709 17.96 -11.86 -7.97
N LEU A 710 18.04 -10.57 -8.30
CA LEU A 710 19.06 -9.67 -7.75
C LEU A 710 18.86 -9.47 -6.24
N VAL A 711 17.62 -9.34 -5.77
CA VAL A 711 17.32 -9.26 -4.32
C VAL A 711 17.74 -10.55 -3.61
N MET A 712 17.35 -11.72 -4.15
CA MET A 712 17.72 -13.00 -3.54
C MET A 712 19.24 -13.15 -3.43
N LEU A 713 19.97 -12.87 -4.50
CA LEU A 713 21.42 -13.02 -4.51
C LEU A 713 22.12 -11.95 -3.64
N PHE A 714 21.83 -10.67 -3.83
CA PHE A 714 22.61 -9.58 -3.23
C PHE A 714 22.13 -9.16 -1.83
N ALA A 715 20.83 -9.30 -1.56
CA ALA A 715 20.28 -8.92 -0.26
C ALA A 715 20.16 -10.13 0.69
N VAL A 716 19.62 -11.26 0.21
CA VAL A 716 19.34 -12.42 1.06
C VAL A 716 20.58 -13.32 1.22
N ASP A 717 21.25 -13.72 0.12
CA ASP A 717 22.38 -14.66 0.21
C ASP A 717 23.70 -13.96 0.58
N LEU A 718 24.02 -12.84 -0.06
CA LEU A 718 25.28 -12.12 0.12
C LEU A 718 25.24 -11.03 1.19
N HIS A 719 24.06 -10.55 1.58
CA HIS A 719 23.88 -9.48 2.57
C HIS A 719 24.66 -8.19 2.24
N TRP A 720 24.85 -7.87 0.94
CA TRP A 720 25.62 -6.70 0.50
C TRP A 720 24.79 -5.42 0.48
N VAL A 721 23.48 -5.56 0.29
CA VAL A 721 22.53 -4.44 0.18
C VAL A 721 21.21 -4.81 0.87
N SER A 722 20.38 -3.82 1.18
CA SER A 722 19.01 -4.01 1.64
C SER A 722 18.15 -4.64 0.54
N ALA A 723 17.16 -5.46 0.91
CA ALA A 723 16.20 -6.04 -0.04
C ALA A 723 15.36 -4.97 -0.73
N GLY A 724 15.22 -3.79 -0.14
CA GLY A 724 14.52 -2.65 -0.72
C GLY A 724 14.30 -1.51 0.25
N GLY A 725 13.37 -0.60 -0.09
CA GLY A 725 13.13 0.65 0.63
C GLY A 725 14.14 1.74 0.24
N PHE A 726 13.85 2.95 0.68
CA PHE A 726 14.67 4.12 0.40
C PHE A 726 15.01 4.87 1.68
N PRO A 727 16.29 4.94 2.09
CA PRO A 727 16.69 5.54 3.36
C PRO A 727 16.53 7.07 3.41
N GLY A 728 16.20 7.69 2.26
CA GLY A 728 16.15 9.15 2.11
C GLY A 728 17.50 9.75 1.77
N TRP A 729 17.49 10.91 1.12
CA TRP A 729 18.72 11.64 0.76
C TRP A 729 19.43 12.25 1.96
N ASN A 730 18.74 12.42 3.09
CA ASN A 730 19.32 12.92 4.35
C ASN A 730 20.28 11.91 4.98
N SER A 731 20.15 10.62 4.68
CA SER A 731 21.08 9.55 5.11
C SER A 731 22.40 9.56 4.32
N GLY A 732 22.55 10.48 3.37
CA GLY A 732 23.74 10.64 2.54
C GLY A 732 23.54 10.15 1.10
N LEU A 733 24.30 10.76 0.17
CA LEU A 733 24.22 10.45 -1.27
C LEU A 733 24.57 8.99 -1.58
N ALA A 734 25.55 8.41 -0.90
CA ALA A 734 25.99 7.03 -1.11
C ALA A 734 24.89 6.03 -0.67
N ALA A 735 24.22 6.26 0.45
CA ALA A 735 23.12 5.43 0.93
C ALA A 735 21.91 5.49 -0.02
N GLY A 736 21.55 6.70 -0.48
CA GLY A 736 20.45 6.88 -1.43
C GLY A 736 20.72 6.23 -2.79
N LEU A 737 21.93 6.42 -3.36
CA LEU A 737 22.32 5.77 -4.62
C LEU A 737 22.46 4.24 -4.46
N GLY A 738 22.99 3.77 -3.32
CA GLY A 738 23.11 2.34 -3.02
C GLY A 738 21.76 1.62 -3.04
N ALA A 739 20.72 2.23 -2.47
CA ALA A 739 19.37 1.69 -2.50
C ALA A 739 18.74 1.64 -3.91
N LEU A 740 19.20 2.50 -4.83
CA LEU A 740 18.67 2.55 -6.20
C LEU A 740 19.46 1.68 -7.20
N ILE A 741 20.60 1.09 -6.82
CA ILE A 741 21.48 0.42 -7.78
C ILE A 741 20.89 -0.88 -8.34
N LEU A 742 20.33 -1.76 -7.48
CA LEU A 742 19.69 -2.99 -7.94
C LEU A 742 18.41 -2.72 -8.73
N PRO A 743 17.49 -1.84 -8.27
CA PRO A 743 16.33 -1.42 -9.06
C PRO A 743 16.72 -0.84 -10.43
N ALA A 744 17.73 0.04 -10.47
CA ALA A 744 18.21 0.64 -11.70
C ALA A 744 18.83 -0.38 -12.64
N LEU A 745 19.56 -1.38 -12.13
CA LEU A 745 20.14 -2.45 -12.93
C LEU A 745 19.04 -3.34 -13.53
N ALA A 746 18.02 -3.69 -12.76
CA ALA A 746 16.87 -4.47 -13.25
C ALA A 746 16.13 -3.74 -14.39
N LEU A 747 15.95 -2.41 -14.26
CA LEU A 747 15.35 -1.57 -15.31
C LEU A 747 16.28 -1.38 -16.51
N ALA A 748 17.60 -1.28 -16.29
CA ALA A 748 18.58 -0.97 -17.34
C ALA A 748 18.81 -2.11 -18.32
N MET A 749 18.72 -3.37 -17.89
CA MET A 749 19.10 -4.53 -18.72
C MET A 749 18.28 -4.66 -20.00
N PRO A 750 16.93 -4.65 -20.00
CA PRO A 750 16.15 -4.68 -21.24
C PRO A 750 16.40 -3.44 -22.11
N GLN A 751 16.57 -2.27 -21.48
CA GLN A 751 16.81 -1.02 -22.21
C GLN A 751 18.19 -1.01 -22.87
N ALA A 752 19.20 -1.56 -22.19
CA ALA A 752 20.53 -1.73 -22.76
C ALA A 752 20.51 -2.65 -23.98
N ALA A 753 19.74 -3.73 -23.94
CA ALA A 753 19.58 -4.68 -25.02
C ALA A 753 18.94 -4.01 -26.28
N ILE A 754 17.87 -3.22 -26.07
CA ILE A 754 17.24 -2.44 -27.17
C ILE A 754 18.24 -1.44 -27.76
N LEU A 755 18.88 -0.64 -26.91
CA LEU A 755 19.79 0.42 -27.31
C LEU A 755 21.00 -0.16 -28.03
N ALA A 756 21.58 -1.26 -27.55
CA ALA A 756 22.69 -1.94 -28.19
C ALA A 756 22.33 -2.43 -29.58
N ARG A 757 21.15 -2.98 -29.79
CA ARG A 757 20.67 -3.43 -31.10
C ARG A 757 20.50 -2.29 -32.07
N VAL A 758 19.88 -1.18 -31.67
CA VAL A 758 19.65 -0.01 -32.51
C VAL A 758 20.99 0.65 -32.87
N LEU A 759 21.86 0.87 -31.88
CA LEU A 759 23.17 1.45 -32.11
C LEU A 759 24.05 0.58 -33.03
N ARG A 760 24.02 -0.78 -32.81
CA ARG A 760 24.73 -1.72 -33.69
C ARG A 760 24.24 -1.62 -35.13
N GLY A 761 22.91 -1.58 -35.36
CA GLY A 761 22.32 -1.41 -36.69
C GLY A 761 22.81 -0.11 -37.36
N ALA A 762 22.62 1.01 -36.66
CA ALA A 762 23.03 2.33 -37.13
C ALA A 762 24.56 2.44 -37.44
N LEU A 763 25.39 1.78 -36.60
CA LEU A 763 26.84 1.71 -36.86
C LEU A 763 27.14 0.89 -38.11
N ILE A 764 26.49 -0.25 -38.31
CA ILE A 764 26.70 -1.09 -39.48
C ILE A 764 26.31 -0.33 -40.76
N ASP A 765 25.14 0.34 -40.76
CA ASP A 765 24.69 1.13 -41.91
C ASP A 765 25.68 2.27 -42.21
N THR A 766 26.09 3.02 -41.19
CA THR A 766 27.06 4.11 -41.30
C THR A 766 28.42 3.63 -41.83
N LEU A 767 28.89 2.44 -41.42
CA LEU A 767 30.18 1.89 -41.86
C LEU A 767 30.22 1.52 -43.35
N HIS A 768 29.08 1.46 -44.04
CA HIS A 768 29.00 1.22 -45.49
C HIS A 768 28.99 2.52 -46.32
N GLU A 769 28.91 3.68 -45.72
CA GLU A 769 28.87 4.99 -46.35
C GLU A 769 30.21 5.34 -47.05
N ASP A 770 30.16 6.08 -48.18
CA ASP A 770 31.35 6.41 -49.01
C ASP A 770 32.38 7.27 -48.26
N TYR A 771 31.97 8.15 -47.36
CA TYR A 771 32.92 8.93 -46.55
C TYR A 771 33.76 8.07 -45.61
N ILE A 772 33.24 6.92 -45.18
CA ILE A 772 33.97 5.91 -44.38
C ILE A 772 35.02 5.23 -45.24
N ARG A 773 34.69 4.88 -46.49
CA ARG A 773 35.67 4.34 -47.45
C ARG A 773 36.81 5.34 -47.67
N THR A 774 36.49 6.62 -47.83
CA THR A 774 37.47 7.69 -47.95
C THR A 774 38.37 7.80 -46.71
N ALA A 775 37.80 7.68 -45.49
CA ALA A 775 38.57 7.72 -44.25
C ALA A 775 39.55 6.53 -44.14
N ARG A 776 39.13 5.33 -44.54
CA ARG A 776 39.99 4.13 -44.62
C ARG A 776 41.10 4.31 -45.65
N ALA A 777 40.76 4.84 -46.85
CA ALA A 777 41.74 5.11 -47.88
C ALA A 777 42.85 6.13 -47.48
N LYS A 778 42.48 7.03 -46.50
CA LYS A 778 43.46 7.96 -45.89
C LYS A 778 44.24 7.32 -44.71
N GLY A 779 44.16 6.00 -44.53
CA GLY A 779 44.95 5.26 -43.53
C GLY A 779 44.39 5.30 -42.11
N ALA A 780 43.13 5.68 -41.93
CA ALA A 780 42.51 5.64 -40.59
C ALA A 780 42.24 4.19 -40.13
N GLY A 781 42.80 3.79 -39.00
CA GLY A 781 42.56 2.48 -38.42
C GLY A 781 41.11 2.29 -37.99
N GLU A 782 40.58 1.04 -37.94
CA GLU A 782 39.18 0.67 -37.74
C GLU A 782 38.56 1.30 -36.47
N TRP A 783 39.27 1.33 -35.35
CA TRP A 783 38.78 1.98 -34.14
C TRP A 783 38.66 3.50 -34.26
N ARG A 784 39.57 4.14 -35.02
CA ARG A 784 39.49 5.59 -35.30
C ARG A 784 38.31 5.89 -36.24
N VAL A 785 38.08 5.04 -37.23
CA VAL A 785 36.91 5.11 -38.12
C VAL A 785 35.63 5.00 -37.33
N LEU A 786 35.54 3.98 -36.43
CA LEU A 786 34.36 3.71 -35.61
C LEU A 786 34.02 4.90 -34.68
N TRP A 787 34.99 5.36 -33.87
CA TRP A 787 34.75 6.39 -32.86
C TRP A 787 34.61 7.80 -33.42
N ARG A 788 35.38 8.14 -34.47
CA ARG A 788 35.48 9.52 -34.96
C ARG A 788 34.60 9.80 -36.17
N HIS A 789 34.26 8.77 -36.94
CA HIS A 789 33.53 8.93 -38.18
C HIS A 789 32.17 8.24 -38.20
N ALA A 790 32.08 7.03 -37.68
CA ALA A 790 30.80 6.29 -37.69
C ALA A 790 29.90 6.67 -36.52
N LEU A 791 30.42 6.65 -35.31
CA LEU A 791 29.60 6.86 -34.07
C LEU A 791 28.88 8.22 -34.08
N PRO A 792 29.45 9.37 -34.43
CA PRO A 792 28.73 10.64 -34.42
C PRO A 792 27.50 10.67 -35.30
N ASN A 793 27.53 9.99 -36.44
CA ASN A 793 26.39 9.90 -37.36
C ASN A 793 25.38 8.82 -36.92
N ALA A 794 25.87 7.72 -36.38
CA ALA A 794 25.03 6.67 -35.79
C ALA A 794 24.27 7.10 -34.51
N LEU A 795 24.69 8.21 -33.85
CA LEU A 795 24.00 8.73 -32.65
C LEU A 795 22.64 9.38 -32.96
N VAL A 796 22.37 9.78 -34.19
CA VAL A 796 21.13 10.46 -34.57
C VAL A 796 19.90 9.60 -34.23
N PRO A 797 19.74 8.35 -34.72
CA PRO A 797 18.62 7.49 -34.29
C PRO A 797 18.69 7.10 -32.81
N VAL A 798 19.89 7.06 -32.23
CA VAL A 798 20.07 6.72 -30.80
C VAL A 798 19.47 7.78 -29.86
N LEU A 799 19.58 9.06 -30.21
CA LEU A 799 18.98 10.15 -29.44
C LEU A 799 17.45 10.00 -29.31
N THR A 800 16.79 9.61 -30.41
CA THR A 800 15.34 9.34 -30.38
C THR A 800 15.00 8.19 -29.45
N ILE A 801 15.79 7.10 -29.54
CA ILE A 801 15.59 5.93 -28.66
C ILE A 801 15.84 6.29 -27.20
N LEU A 802 16.87 7.07 -26.87
CA LEU A 802 17.16 7.52 -25.51
C LEU A 802 16.02 8.34 -24.92
N GLY A 803 15.40 9.23 -25.70
CA GLY A 803 14.22 9.98 -25.26
C GLY A 803 13.02 9.08 -25.01
N MET A 804 12.74 8.14 -25.91
CA MET A 804 11.69 7.14 -25.72
C MET A 804 11.98 6.25 -24.49
N GLN A 805 13.22 5.80 -24.32
CA GLN A 805 13.61 4.97 -23.17
C GLN A 805 13.42 5.71 -21.84
N PHE A 806 13.77 6.99 -21.75
CA PHE A 806 13.52 7.77 -20.55
C PHE A 806 12.03 7.81 -20.21
N SER A 807 11.17 8.01 -21.22
CA SER A 807 9.71 7.97 -21.04
C SER A 807 9.22 6.60 -20.57
N PHE A 808 9.73 5.51 -21.15
CA PHE A 808 9.42 4.14 -20.71
C PHE A 808 9.94 3.83 -19.31
N LEU A 809 11.12 4.32 -18.95
CA LEU A 809 11.68 4.12 -17.62
C LEU A 809 10.87 4.84 -16.56
N LEU A 810 10.40 6.05 -16.84
CA LEU A 810 9.57 6.82 -15.92
C LEU A 810 8.20 6.17 -15.71
N ALA A 811 7.57 5.67 -16.78
CA ALA A 811 6.29 5.00 -16.73
C ALA A 811 6.40 3.53 -16.28
N GLY A 812 7.47 2.83 -16.67
CA GLY A 812 7.67 1.41 -16.41
C GLY A 812 8.27 1.08 -15.03
N ALA A 813 8.65 2.09 -14.27
CA ALA A 813 9.21 1.90 -12.93
C ALA A 813 8.20 1.32 -11.92
N VAL A 814 6.89 1.37 -12.21
CA VAL A 814 5.80 0.96 -11.29
C VAL A 814 6.05 -0.41 -10.68
N ILE A 815 6.33 -1.41 -11.51
CA ILE A 815 6.52 -2.79 -11.04
C ILE A 815 7.80 -2.91 -10.21
N ILE A 816 8.88 -2.29 -10.65
CA ILE A 816 10.17 -2.31 -9.95
C ILE A 816 10.11 -1.54 -8.63
N GLU A 817 9.40 -0.42 -8.58
CA GLU A 817 9.17 0.31 -7.34
C GLU A 817 8.37 -0.52 -6.31
N ASN A 818 7.45 -1.38 -6.77
CA ASN A 818 6.73 -2.32 -5.89
C ASN A 818 7.62 -3.48 -5.43
N VAL A 819 8.39 -4.11 -6.34
CA VAL A 819 9.30 -5.22 -6.01
C VAL A 819 10.34 -4.81 -4.96
N PHE A 820 10.90 -3.61 -5.09
CA PHE A 820 11.89 -3.05 -4.17
C PHE A 820 11.28 -2.14 -3.10
N PHE A 821 9.94 -2.12 -2.97
CA PHE A 821 9.14 -1.24 -2.09
C PHE A 821 9.66 0.20 -1.97
N LEU A 822 10.10 0.77 -3.12
CA LEU A 822 10.55 2.15 -3.21
C LEU A 822 9.35 3.11 -3.16
N PRO A 823 9.44 4.24 -2.41
CA PRO A 823 8.38 5.26 -2.40
C PRO A 823 8.45 6.14 -3.65
N GLY A 824 8.13 5.57 -4.81
CA GLY A 824 8.15 6.27 -6.09
C GLY A 824 6.77 6.64 -6.64
N LEU A 825 6.75 7.32 -7.80
CA LEU A 825 5.52 7.78 -8.48
C LEU A 825 4.65 6.64 -8.98
N GLY A 826 5.27 5.58 -9.50
CA GLY A 826 4.54 4.43 -9.99
C GLY A 826 3.82 3.71 -8.87
N ARG A 827 4.48 3.54 -7.73
CA ARG A 827 3.86 2.99 -6.52
C ARG A 827 2.74 3.89 -6.01
N LEU A 828 2.92 5.22 -6.01
CA LEU A 828 1.85 6.16 -5.65
C LEU A 828 0.64 6.01 -6.58
N ALA A 829 0.85 5.93 -7.90
CA ALA A 829 -0.21 5.72 -8.86
C ALA A 829 -0.97 4.40 -8.60
N PHE A 830 -0.24 3.32 -8.38
CA PHE A 830 -0.82 2.01 -8.07
C PHE A 830 -1.65 2.06 -6.77
N GLN A 831 -1.09 2.61 -5.69
CA GLN A 831 -1.79 2.77 -4.41
C GLN A 831 -3.05 3.65 -4.56
N ALA A 832 -2.94 4.76 -5.29
CA ALA A 832 -4.08 5.65 -5.52
C ALA A 832 -5.21 4.97 -6.32
N ILE A 833 -4.89 4.11 -7.29
CA ILE A 833 -5.87 3.30 -8.02
C ILE A 833 -6.58 2.34 -7.07
N VAL A 834 -5.81 1.60 -6.27
CA VAL A 834 -6.36 0.63 -5.31
C VAL A 834 -7.21 1.32 -4.26
N GLN A 835 -6.77 2.47 -3.73
CA GLN A 835 -7.45 3.26 -2.70
C GLN A 835 -8.56 4.18 -3.25
N ARG A 836 -8.80 4.19 -4.56
CA ARG A 836 -9.78 5.09 -5.20
C ARG A 836 -9.54 6.57 -4.94
N ASP A 837 -8.29 6.99 -4.79
CA ASP A 837 -7.92 8.39 -4.70
C ASP A 837 -7.87 9.01 -6.11
N LEU A 838 -9.05 9.33 -6.64
CA LEU A 838 -9.24 9.75 -8.02
C LEU A 838 -8.42 10.99 -8.38
N ILE A 839 -8.29 11.94 -7.44
CA ILE A 839 -7.54 13.18 -7.67
C ILE A 839 -6.03 12.92 -7.78
N VAL A 840 -5.50 11.97 -7.00
CA VAL A 840 -4.10 11.56 -7.10
C VAL A 840 -3.87 10.81 -8.41
N VAL A 841 -4.75 9.87 -8.79
CA VAL A 841 -4.63 9.12 -10.05
C VAL A 841 -4.55 10.06 -11.24
N GLN A 842 -5.55 10.96 -11.38
CA GLN A 842 -5.59 11.88 -12.52
C GLN A 842 -4.39 12.83 -12.54
N SER A 843 -3.95 13.33 -11.40
CA SER A 843 -2.82 14.27 -11.31
C SER A 843 -1.49 13.61 -11.62
N VAL A 844 -1.25 12.39 -11.12
CA VAL A 844 -0.02 11.62 -11.42
C VAL A 844 0.03 11.23 -12.89
N VAL A 845 -1.09 10.75 -13.47
CA VAL A 845 -1.14 10.35 -14.88
C VAL A 845 -0.90 11.57 -15.79
N VAL A 846 -1.55 12.71 -15.51
CA VAL A 846 -1.32 13.93 -16.29
C VAL A 846 0.12 14.43 -16.16
N MET A 847 0.71 14.34 -14.97
CA MET A 847 2.11 14.70 -14.78
C MET A 847 3.06 13.76 -15.55
N LEU A 848 2.80 12.44 -15.57
CA LEU A 848 3.58 11.49 -16.40
C LEU A 848 3.44 11.80 -17.89
N VAL A 849 2.21 12.09 -18.37
CA VAL A 849 1.98 12.52 -19.75
C VAL A 849 2.75 13.82 -20.05
N PHE A 850 2.69 14.79 -19.14
CA PHE A 850 3.45 16.04 -19.29
C PHE A 850 4.95 15.78 -19.39
N ALA A 851 5.50 14.90 -18.54
CA ALA A 851 6.92 14.55 -18.58
C ALA A 851 7.30 13.87 -19.91
N VAL A 852 6.50 12.88 -20.38
CA VAL A 852 6.73 12.19 -21.66
C VAL A 852 6.68 13.15 -22.85
N VAL A 853 5.64 13.97 -22.93
CA VAL A 853 5.45 14.93 -24.03
C VAL A 853 6.57 15.99 -23.99
N SER A 854 6.98 16.44 -22.81
CA SER A 854 8.10 17.38 -22.64
C SER A 854 9.43 16.80 -23.10
N VAL A 855 9.73 15.55 -22.74
CA VAL A 855 10.94 14.85 -23.21
C VAL A 855 10.92 14.66 -24.72
N THR A 856 9.80 14.23 -25.29
CA THR A 856 9.62 14.09 -26.73
C THR A 856 9.84 15.44 -27.43
N PHE A 857 9.27 16.51 -26.91
CA PHE A 857 9.48 17.87 -27.40
C PHE A 857 10.97 18.28 -27.38
N LEU A 858 11.69 18.00 -26.28
CA LEU A 858 13.12 18.29 -26.14
C LEU A 858 13.97 17.44 -27.08
N VAL A 859 13.63 16.19 -27.34
CA VAL A 859 14.28 15.31 -28.29
C VAL A 859 14.07 15.84 -29.71
N ASP A 860 12.85 16.20 -30.10
CA ASP A 860 12.53 16.80 -31.38
C ASP A 860 13.34 18.07 -31.61
N LEU A 861 13.44 18.93 -30.60
CA LEU A 861 14.20 20.15 -30.63
C LEU A 861 15.71 19.89 -30.81
N SER A 862 16.22 18.87 -30.08
CA SER A 862 17.61 18.44 -30.17
C SER A 862 17.93 17.85 -31.55
N TYR A 863 17.01 17.10 -32.16
CA TYR A 863 17.13 16.51 -33.48
C TYR A 863 17.30 17.58 -34.55
N VAL A 864 16.46 18.61 -34.48
CA VAL A 864 16.51 19.77 -35.40
C VAL A 864 17.81 20.57 -35.27
N LEU A 865 18.42 20.63 -34.08
CA LEU A 865 19.70 21.27 -33.84
C LEU A 865 20.91 20.47 -34.37
N VAL A 866 20.84 19.13 -34.31
CA VAL A 866 21.92 18.22 -34.69
C VAL A 866 21.93 17.93 -36.20
N ASN A 867 20.77 17.86 -36.88
CA ASN A 867 20.68 17.51 -38.29
C ASN A 867 20.53 18.75 -39.17
N PRO A 868 21.59 19.16 -39.91
CA PRO A 868 21.54 20.37 -40.77
C PRO A 868 20.70 20.21 -42.06
N ARG A 869 20.35 18.97 -42.45
CA ARG A 869 19.62 18.71 -43.70
C ARG A 869 18.12 19.04 -43.61
N LEU A 870 17.55 19.07 -42.41
CA LEU A 870 16.17 19.49 -42.19
C LEU A 870 15.94 21.01 -42.43
N ARG A 871 16.97 21.77 -42.72
CA ARG A 871 16.88 23.19 -43.09
C ARG A 871 16.21 23.45 -44.47
N ALA A 872 16.22 22.46 -45.36
CA ALA A 872 15.75 22.65 -46.71
C ALA A 872 14.24 22.45 -46.92
N GLU A 873 13.59 21.68 -46.06
CA GLU A 873 12.16 21.31 -46.18
C GLU A 873 11.22 22.29 -45.49
N GLY A 874 11.70 23.16 -44.58
CA GLY A 874 10.90 24.17 -43.88
C GLY A 874 10.79 25.52 -44.56
N SER A 875 11.31 25.67 -45.78
CA SER A 875 11.26 26.90 -46.58
C SER A 875 10.48 26.75 -47.91
N ALA A 876 9.68 25.68 -48.06
CA ALA A 876 8.73 25.52 -49.14
C ALA A 876 7.31 25.70 -48.67
#